data_611214968aeb2b377776d7f3e29900bb
#
_entry.id   611214968aeb2b377776d7f3e29900bb
#
_cell.length_a   1.000
_cell.length_b   1.000
_cell.length_c   1.000
_cell.angle_alpha   90.00
_cell.angle_beta   90.00
_cell.angle_gamma   90.00
#
_symmetry.space_group_name_H-M   'P 1'
#
loop_
_entity.id
_entity.type
_entity.pdbx_description
1 polymer ?
#
loop_
_entity_poly.entity_id
_entity_poly.type
_entity_poly.pdbx_seq_one_letter_code
_entity_poly.pdbx_strand_id
1 'polypeptide(L)'
;MVKKAKKKELVFELFDELKQLDINIFNDQHGWELPQYIVENLKHKPRSYQSEAIRYFHYSQTSDAFKLRKPRQLMFNMATGSGKTDLMAGLILYLYKEKGYQNFLFTVNTNGVLNKTIDNLTSTQSTKFLFNSNLEIDGEQIFINQISGRFPEFPVSNSINIKFVSIQTLTNELYTQAENIMSLNDYQKTKLVILADEAHHYSASTKKKSKIELEKASWEKSLLELLNAHNGNLLLEFTATLDFDDETIYQKYRDKIIYRYTLDSYIKERYSKNVRRIQTGNSNENNMLNTVLLSEYRRKFALEKFGVEIKPVILFKSHKIDASYEANNLFNEMIDSLTVESLSEFLASQLRSVSEEQSHTLQLAYQYYLEKDDLSTVVREIKRGFSPTRILNANDSDSGSKGLLETGQYQALNSLESPNNLYRVVFAVAKLTEGWDVLNLYDIVRISNLGKINDKRDAKSTNSEAQLIGRGARYNPFPLNQVISYQRRFDESDETASLLLETLHYHTLNEPQYIKNLMTSLDKMNLATGTDEKNPLIEIRLKPSFKKTKVFKTGKLYYNETEEIPDSHYVNFRAYGIEISSIANITYLKSTYETAYLSAEAIESKTVQLRGIDIRYFKKSISRSNFFRFENLKKYLPNLKSMEDFWGENWLDLRNLKLSVTTEKDTIVEEFSAMEKLKIVDNFFNLLAAQIKAGYRKARGTNRFVGYPIEEYLVDYRKRIPNYDTAKQSGSFIEQKVSNIAFEKFDFFVYQSAVINRNEENLVDAIANHIDELREKYGDVFLIRMDENMLKGTDKVERLKLHQFEENPREINFSGFQPDFILLLQNEDYYLQIFIEPKGEQLVEKDKWKEELLSYITEHQEDLIFEDEVDDVIIKGLKFYNKENSEQTLNQLAQIALERPQFGGNIRLNLF
;
A
#
# COMPACT_ATOMS: atom_id res chain seq x y z
N MET A 1 28.14 4.60 -19.50
CA MET A 1 27.54 3.54 -18.67
C MET A 1 27.83 3.85 -17.21
N VAL A 2 26.88 4.42 -16.49
CA VAL A 2 26.98 4.61 -15.03
C VAL A 2 26.37 3.36 -14.41
N LYS A 3 27.19 2.56 -13.72
CA LYS A 3 26.73 1.42 -12.93
C LYS A 3 25.66 1.93 -11.95
N LYS A 4 24.39 1.53 -12.11
CA LYS A 4 23.38 1.68 -11.07
C LYS A 4 23.89 0.90 -9.86
N ALA A 5 24.27 1.62 -8.80
CA ALA A 5 24.55 1.00 -7.51
C ALA A 5 23.30 0.20 -7.07
N LYS A 6 23.47 -1.07 -6.72
CA LYS A 6 22.43 -1.89 -6.10
C LYS A 6 21.90 -1.11 -4.88
N LYS A 7 20.61 -0.90 -4.79
CA LYS A 7 19.97 -0.27 -3.62
C LYS A 7 20.23 -1.22 -2.44
N LYS A 8 21.03 -0.76 -1.46
CA LYS A 8 21.32 -1.52 -0.24
C LYS A 8 20.02 -1.71 0.52
N GLU A 9 19.64 -2.92 0.85
CA GLU A 9 18.47 -3.17 1.70
C GLU A 9 18.77 -2.59 3.08
N LEU A 10 17.90 -1.69 3.54
CA LEU A 10 18.08 -0.99 4.79
C LEU A 10 17.49 -1.84 5.93
N VAL A 11 18.34 -2.37 6.78
CA VAL A 11 17.96 -3.15 7.96
C VAL A 11 17.83 -2.19 9.16
N PHE A 12 16.67 -2.19 9.81
CA PHE A 12 16.39 -1.40 11.00
C PHE A 12 16.29 -2.33 12.22
N GLU A 13 17.43 -2.56 12.84
CA GLU A 13 17.65 -3.62 13.84
C GLU A 13 16.56 -3.67 14.92
N LEU A 14 16.27 -2.53 15.56
CA LEU A 14 15.27 -2.46 16.63
C LEU A 14 13.84 -2.70 16.09
N PHE A 15 13.51 -2.12 14.94
CA PHE A 15 12.19 -2.27 14.34
C PHE A 15 11.94 -3.71 13.89
N ASP A 16 12.92 -4.32 13.22
CA ASP A 16 12.81 -5.70 12.71
C ASP A 16 12.72 -6.69 13.89
N GLU A 17 13.50 -6.45 14.97
CA GLU A 17 13.44 -7.26 16.19
C GLU A 17 12.07 -7.16 16.88
N LEU A 18 11.51 -5.95 16.99
CA LEU A 18 10.18 -5.73 17.58
C LEU A 18 9.08 -6.33 16.73
N LYS A 19 9.19 -6.22 15.41
CA LYS A 19 8.25 -6.84 14.48
C LYS A 19 8.25 -8.36 14.62
N GLN A 20 9.42 -8.98 14.73
CA GLN A 20 9.51 -10.42 14.95
C GLN A 20 8.97 -10.84 16.32
N LEU A 21 9.24 -10.03 17.36
CA LEU A 21 8.70 -10.25 18.70
C LEU A 21 7.17 -10.16 18.72
N ASP A 22 6.58 -9.17 18.03
CA ASP A 22 5.13 -9.00 17.93
C ASP A 22 4.47 -10.19 17.24
N ILE A 23 5.07 -10.70 16.16
CA ILE A 23 4.59 -11.90 15.47
C ILE A 23 4.62 -13.11 16.40
N ASN A 24 5.72 -13.31 17.13
CA ASN A 24 5.86 -14.43 18.05
C ASN A 24 4.84 -14.38 19.19
N ILE A 25 4.67 -13.20 19.81
CA ILE A 25 3.68 -13.00 20.89
C ILE A 25 2.25 -13.20 20.35
N PHE A 26 1.96 -12.72 19.17
CA PHE A 26 0.64 -12.88 18.54
C PHE A 26 0.33 -14.36 18.28
N ASN A 27 1.30 -15.14 17.80
CA ASN A 27 1.15 -16.56 17.56
C ASN A 27 0.92 -17.36 18.87
N ASP A 28 1.51 -16.90 19.98
CA ASP A 28 1.35 -17.49 21.31
C ASP A 28 0.06 -17.04 22.06
N GLN A 29 -0.81 -16.27 21.40
CA GLN A 29 -2.12 -15.77 21.89
C GLN A 29 -2.08 -14.82 23.09
N HIS A 30 -0.98 -14.16 23.36
CA HIS A 30 -0.80 -13.26 24.51
C HIS A 30 -0.34 -11.84 24.10
N GLY A 31 -0.88 -11.32 22.98
CA GLY A 31 -0.55 -9.98 22.48
C GLY A 31 -1.01 -8.87 23.46
N TRP A 32 -0.16 -7.88 23.68
CA TRP A 32 -0.55 -6.67 24.40
C TRP A 32 -1.49 -5.81 23.54
N GLU A 33 -2.63 -5.45 24.09
CA GLU A 33 -3.60 -4.56 23.47
C GLU A 33 -3.48 -3.15 24.01
N LEU A 34 -3.87 -2.18 23.18
CA LEU A 34 -3.86 -0.78 23.59
C LEU A 34 -4.87 -0.58 24.73
N PRO A 35 -4.42 -0.10 25.90
CA PRO A 35 -5.29 0.07 27.06
C PRO A 35 -6.48 0.99 26.79
N GLN A 36 -7.62 0.63 27.35
CA GLN A 36 -8.89 1.34 27.17
C GLN A 36 -8.79 2.81 27.57
N TYR A 37 -8.06 3.13 28.66
CA TYR A 37 -7.86 4.51 29.09
C TYR A 37 -7.19 5.41 28.04
N ILE A 38 -6.36 4.86 27.12
CA ILE A 38 -5.80 5.63 26.00
C ILE A 38 -6.89 5.91 24.96
N VAL A 39 -7.66 4.88 24.61
CA VAL A 39 -8.70 4.99 23.56
C VAL A 39 -9.81 5.95 23.99
N GLU A 40 -10.23 5.89 25.26
CA GLU A 40 -11.31 6.72 25.81
C GLU A 40 -10.90 8.18 26.01
N ASN A 41 -9.63 8.44 26.26
CA ASN A 41 -9.13 9.79 26.52
C ASN A 41 -8.60 10.52 25.29
N LEU A 42 -8.49 9.86 24.15
CA LEU A 42 -8.16 10.52 22.89
C LEU A 42 -9.43 10.92 22.13
N LYS A 43 -9.42 12.12 21.55
CA LYS A 43 -10.54 12.61 20.71
C LYS A 43 -10.74 11.75 19.48
N HIS A 44 -9.64 11.26 18.88
CA HIS A 44 -9.65 10.39 17.72
C HIS A 44 -9.26 8.99 18.14
N LYS A 45 -10.07 8.00 17.75
CA LYS A 45 -9.71 6.60 17.96
C LYS A 45 -8.39 6.29 17.25
N PRO A 46 -7.37 5.75 17.94
CA PRO A 46 -6.11 5.38 17.31
C PRO A 46 -6.32 4.41 16.14
N ARG A 47 -5.64 4.65 15.05
CA ARG A 47 -5.62 3.74 13.90
C ARG A 47 -4.75 2.53 14.21
N SER A 48 -4.94 1.42 13.47
CA SER A 48 -4.22 0.16 13.69
C SER A 48 -2.70 0.35 13.80
N TYR A 49 -2.10 1.08 12.88
CA TYR A 49 -0.67 1.36 12.87
C TYR A 49 -0.21 2.27 14.03
N GLN A 50 -1.08 3.15 14.55
CA GLN A 50 -0.77 3.97 15.73
C GLN A 50 -0.81 3.10 17.00
N SER A 51 -1.78 2.21 17.09
CA SER A 51 -1.86 1.21 18.17
C SER A 51 -0.65 0.27 18.15
N GLU A 52 -0.23 -0.17 16.95
CA GLU A 52 0.96 -0.98 16.75
C GLU A 52 2.24 -0.22 17.17
N ALA A 53 2.36 1.07 16.85
CA ALA A 53 3.50 1.88 17.26
C ALA A 53 3.61 2.00 18.79
N ILE A 54 2.48 2.16 19.51
CA ILE A 54 2.46 2.17 20.98
C ILE A 54 2.78 0.78 21.53
N ARG A 55 2.29 -0.29 20.91
CA ARG A 55 2.59 -1.68 21.28
C ARG A 55 4.09 -1.98 21.15
N TYR A 56 4.74 -1.56 20.06
CA TYR A 56 6.20 -1.70 19.90
C TYR A 56 6.96 -0.91 20.95
N PHE A 57 6.47 0.29 21.29
CA PHE A 57 7.02 1.05 22.41
C PHE A 57 6.88 0.26 23.72
N HIS A 58 5.69 -0.27 24.01
CA HIS A 58 5.45 -1.09 25.21
C HIS A 58 6.44 -2.27 25.27
N TYR A 59 6.58 -3.05 24.20
CA TYR A 59 7.51 -4.18 24.17
C TYR A 59 8.96 -3.77 24.37
N SER A 60 9.40 -2.66 23.79
CA SER A 60 10.76 -2.16 23.97
C SER A 60 11.10 -1.79 25.42
N GLN A 61 10.09 -1.48 26.24
CA GLN A 61 10.23 -1.03 27.63
C GLN A 61 9.88 -2.12 28.67
N THR A 62 9.24 -3.21 28.27
CA THR A 62 8.71 -4.22 29.19
C THR A 62 9.18 -5.64 28.90
N SER A 63 9.41 -6.00 27.64
CA SER A 63 9.81 -7.36 27.24
C SER A 63 11.17 -7.76 27.84
N ASP A 64 11.28 -9.03 28.23
CA ASP A 64 12.53 -9.61 28.73
C ASP A 64 13.67 -9.51 27.71
N ALA A 65 13.39 -9.56 26.42
CA ALA A 65 14.36 -9.36 25.35
C ALA A 65 15.12 -8.02 25.47
N PHE A 66 14.48 -6.99 26.04
CA PHE A 66 15.04 -5.64 26.19
C PHE A 66 15.42 -5.29 27.63
N LYS A 67 15.34 -6.24 28.60
CA LYS A 67 15.57 -5.97 30.03
C LYS A 67 16.89 -5.27 30.33
N LEU A 68 17.97 -5.65 29.65
CA LEU A 68 19.31 -5.14 29.89
C LEU A 68 19.63 -3.84 29.13
N ARG A 69 18.95 -3.57 28.02
CA ARG A 69 19.29 -2.45 27.15
C ARG A 69 18.23 -1.37 27.01
N LYS A 70 17.10 -1.44 27.73
CA LYS A 70 15.97 -0.50 27.67
C LYS A 70 16.30 0.77 26.88
N PRO A 71 15.98 0.84 25.58
CA PRO A 71 16.39 1.95 24.73
C PRO A 71 15.73 3.24 25.22
N ARG A 72 16.51 4.29 25.43
CA ARG A 72 16.03 5.59 25.89
C ARG A 72 15.91 6.63 24.81
N GLN A 73 16.58 6.44 23.67
CA GLN A 73 16.41 7.25 22.45
C GLN A 73 15.72 6.38 21.41
N LEU A 74 14.55 6.80 20.99
CA LEU A 74 13.67 6.04 20.09
C LEU A 74 13.10 6.95 19.01
N MET A 75 13.04 6.47 17.78
CA MET A 75 12.52 7.21 16.65
C MET A 75 11.31 6.54 16.03
N PHE A 76 10.25 7.31 15.83
CA PHE A 76 9.07 6.97 15.05
C PHE A 76 9.18 7.59 13.67
N ASN A 77 9.55 6.79 12.67
CA ASN A 77 9.63 7.21 11.29
C ASN A 77 8.28 6.97 10.59
N MET A 78 7.43 7.98 10.57
CA MET A 78 6.04 7.86 10.11
C MET A 78 5.70 8.92 9.07
N ALA A 79 4.93 8.52 8.06
CA ALA A 79 4.50 9.39 6.96
C ALA A 79 3.90 10.72 7.44
N THR A 80 4.05 11.75 6.62
CA THR A 80 3.33 13.02 6.84
C THR A 80 1.83 12.77 6.76
N GLY A 81 1.08 13.28 7.72
CA GLY A 81 -0.39 13.08 7.79
C GLY A 81 -0.83 11.79 8.47
N SER A 82 0.08 10.91 8.88
CA SER A 82 -0.26 9.68 9.61
C SER A 82 -0.70 9.89 11.07
N GLY A 83 -0.82 11.15 11.54
CA GLY A 83 -1.22 11.46 12.91
C GLY A 83 -0.12 11.23 13.93
N LYS A 84 1.11 11.67 13.64
CA LYS A 84 2.22 11.63 14.60
C LYS A 84 1.88 12.35 15.91
N THR A 85 1.15 13.46 15.84
CA THR A 85 0.73 14.22 17.03
C THR A 85 -0.32 13.46 17.86
N ASP A 86 -1.23 12.73 17.21
CA ASP A 86 -2.16 11.82 17.91
C ASP A 86 -1.40 10.68 18.60
N LEU A 87 -0.37 10.12 17.94
CA LEU A 87 0.50 9.12 18.55
C LEU A 87 1.25 9.69 19.77
N MET A 88 1.77 10.93 19.67
CA MET A 88 2.39 11.61 20.83
C MET A 88 1.41 11.75 21.99
N ALA A 89 0.16 12.15 21.72
CA ALA A 89 -0.87 12.24 22.75
C ALA A 89 -1.13 10.88 23.42
N GLY A 90 -1.24 9.79 22.65
CA GLY A 90 -1.36 8.44 23.18
C GLY A 90 -0.15 8.00 24.02
N LEU A 91 1.07 8.31 23.56
CA LEU A 91 2.30 8.03 24.31
C LEU A 91 2.42 8.83 25.59
N ILE A 92 1.95 10.09 25.62
CA ILE A 92 1.89 10.91 26.85
C ILE A 92 1.00 10.21 27.90
N LEU A 93 -0.20 9.77 27.52
CA LEU A 93 -1.10 9.04 28.42
C LEU A 93 -0.48 7.73 28.92
N TYR A 94 0.11 6.96 28.02
CA TYR A 94 0.79 5.72 28.35
C TYR A 94 1.95 5.94 29.35
N LEU A 95 2.81 6.89 29.07
CA LEU A 95 3.99 7.19 29.89
C LEU A 95 3.60 7.76 31.25
N TYR A 96 2.55 8.56 31.29
CA TYR A 96 1.99 9.05 32.56
C TYR A 96 1.49 7.89 33.43
N LYS A 97 0.61 7.04 32.86
CA LYS A 97 -0.03 5.97 33.65
C LYS A 97 0.92 4.82 33.96
N GLU A 98 1.60 4.26 32.93
CA GLU A 98 2.39 3.04 33.07
C GLU A 98 3.81 3.26 33.58
N LYS A 99 4.37 4.46 33.42
CA LYS A 99 5.76 4.76 33.75
C LYS A 99 5.93 5.92 34.73
N GLY A 100 4.83 6.55 35.17
CA GLY A 100 4.84 7.64 36.18
C GLY A 100 5.55 8.90 35.70
N TYR A 101 5.52 9.21 34.39
CA TYR A 101 6.05 10.48 33.89
C TYR A 101 5.00 11.57 33.99
N GLN A 102 5.33 12.68 34.65
CA GLN A 102 4.48 13.85 34.73
C GLN A 102 5.00 15.03 33.93
N ASN A 103 6.30 15.06 33.61
CA ASN A 103 6.91 16.18 32.91
C ASN A 103 7.32 15.79 31.49
N PHE A 104 6.87 16.58 30.52
CA PHE A 104 7.12 16.41 29.10
C PHE A 104 7.69 17.69 28.51
N LEU A 105 8.70 17.58 27.67
CA LEU A 105 9.27 18.68 26.91
C LEU A 105 9.06 18.43 25.43
N PHE A 106 8.23 19.27 24.81
CA PHE A 106 8.03 19.24 23.37
C PHE A 106 8.95 20.25 22.69
N THR A 107 9.65 19.80 21.65
CA THR A 107 10.52 20.66 20.86
C THR A 107 10.38 20.42 19.37
N VAL A 108 10.50 21.49 18.61
CA VAL A 108 10.43 21.50 17.15
C VAL A 108 11.24 22.66 16.57
N ASN A 109 11.55 22.60 15.28
CA ASN A 109 12.40 23.58 14.60
C ASN A 109 11.68 24.92 14.33
N THR A 110 10.36 24.94 14.15
CA THR A 110 9.62 26.15 13.74
C THR A 110 8.54 26.56 14.72
N ASN A 111 8.39 27.86 14.93
CA ASN A 111 7.37 28.39 15.84
C ASN A 111 5.94 28.13 15.34
N GLY A 112 5.74 28.04 14.03
CA GLY A 112 4.40 27.75 13.45
C GLY A 112 3.91 26.35 13.86
N VAL A 113 4.79 25.34 13.81
CA VAL A 113 4.47 23.97 14.25
C VAL A 113 4.36 23.93 15.78
N LEU A 114 5.20 24.68 16.51
CA LEU A 114 5.17 24.77 17.96
C LEU A 114 3.79 25.26 18.44
N ASN A 115 3.32 26.41 17.95
CA ASN A 115 2.05 27.01 18.35
C ASN A 115 0.86 26.09 18.03
N LYS A 116 0.87 25.47 16.84
CA LYS A 116 -0.14 24.48 16.45
C LYS A 116 -0.18 23.29 17.40
N THR A 117 0.98 22.80 17.86
CA THR A 117 1.05 21.67 18.79
C THR A 117 0.60 22.06 20.19
N ILE A 118 0.87 23.31 20.62
CA ILE A 118 0.32 23.86 21.86
C ILE A 118 -1.20 23.77 21.83
N ASP A 119 -1.84 24.31 20.75
CA ASP A 119 -3.29 24.26 20.59
C ASP A 119 -3.83 22.82 20.60
N ASN A 120 -3.13 21.89 19.95
CA ASN A 120 -3.55 20.50 19.87
C ASN A 120 -3.47 19.75 21.19
N LEU A 121 -2.47 20.05 22.04
CA LEU A 121 -2.23 19.30 23.27
C LEU A 121 -2.74 19.97 24.53
N THR A 122 -2.97 21.29 24.52
CA THR A 122 -3.31 22.02 25.77
C THR A 122 -4.57 22.88 25.70
N SER A 123 -5.03 23.28 24.50
CA SER A 123 -6.18 24.18 24.34
C SER A 123 -7.49 23.42 24.19
N THR A 124 -8.25 23.28 25.27
CA THR A 124 -9.58 22.62 25.25
C THR A 124 -10.61 23.34 24.39
N GLN A 125 -10.38 24.61 24.03
CA GLN A 125 -11.25 25.39 23.15
C GLN A 125 -10.92 25.16 21.66
N SER A 126 -9.76 24.55 21.37
CA SER A 126 -9.35 24.27 19.99
C SER A 126 -10.19 23.13 19.41
N THR A 127 -10.71 23.34 18.20
CA THR A 127 -11.35 22.25 17.43
C THR A 127 -10.40 21.11 17.12
N LYS A 128 -9.10 21.32 17.23
CA LYS A 128 -8.01 20.35 16.98
C LYS A 128 -7.40 19.80 18.28
N PHE A 129 -7.99 20.06 19.45
CA PHE A 129 -7.57 19.47 20.73
C PHE A 129 -7.66 17.95 20.65
N LEU A 130 -6.61 17.24 21.05
CA LEU A 130 -6.44 15.80 20.80
C LEU A 130 -6.97 14.91 21.91
N PHE A 131 -7.24 15.47 23.06
CA PHE A 131 -7.81 14.71 24.19
C PHE A 131 -9.31 14.95 24.31
N ASN A 132 -9.99 14.08 25.01
CA ASN A 132 -11.36 14.34 25.41
C ASN A 132 -11.40 15.47 26.43
N SER A 133 -12.48 16.24 26.43
CA SER A 133 -12.64 17.39 27.33
C SER A 133 -12.65 17.02 28.81
N ASN A 134 -13.05 15.80 29.14
CA ASN A 134 -12.99 15.20 30.47
C ASN A 134 -11.97 14.06 30.43
N LEU A 135 -10.72 14.37 30.68
CA LEU A 135 -9.63 13.39 30.71
C LEU A 135 -9.61 12.69 32.06
N GLU A 136 -9.93 11.40 32.09
CA GLU A 136 -10.06 10.60 33.30
C GLU A 136 -9.27 9.30 33.18
N ILE A 137 -8.46 9.01 34.21
CA ILE A 137 -7.70 7.74 34.29
C ILE A 137 -7.92 7.16 35.68
N ASP A 138 -8.41 5.92 35.77
CA ASP A 138 -8.73 5.21 37.03
C ASP A 138 -9.70 5.97 37.95
N GLY A 139 -10.65 6.71 37.39
CA GLY A 139 -11.63 7.49 38.16
C GLY A 139 -11.10 8.83 38.67
N GLU A 140 -9.87 9.20 38.34
CA GLU A 140 -9.29 10.52 38.68
C GLU A 140 -9.23 11.42 37.45
N GLN A 141 -9.67 12.66 37.60
CA GLN A 141 -9.55 13.67 36.55
C GLN A 141 -8.11 14.12 36.40
N ILE A 142 -7.58 14.09 35.19
CA ILE A 142 -6.20 14.49 34.87
C ILE A 142 -6.18 15.87 34.21
N PHE A 143 -5.25 16.70 34.63
CA PHE A 143 -5.07 18.06 34.15
C PHE A 143 -3.80 18.16 33.28
N ILE A 144 -3.92 18.74 32.09
CA ILE A 144 -2.77 19.05 31.24
C ILE A 144 -2.40 20.50 31.41
N ASN A 145 -1.19 20.75 31.89
CA ASN A 145 -0.67 22.09 32.17
C ASN A 145 0.40 22.46 31.14
N GLN A 146 0.23 23.61 30.52
CA GLN A 146 1.32 24.24 29.76
C GLN A 146 2.31 24.93 30.72
N ILE A 147 3.57 24.55 30.61
CA ILE A 147 4.65 25.13 31.45
C ILE A 147 5.46 26.12 30.60
N SER A 148 5.50 27.37 31.05
CA SER A 148 6.25 28.44 30.36
C SER A 148 7.66 28.66 30.94
N GLY A 149 7.90 28.23 32.18
CA GLY A 149 9.18 28.40 32.89
C GLY A 149 9.77 27.07 33.36
N ARG A 150 9.88 26.91 34.66
CA ARG A 150 10.41 25.72 35.33
C ARG A 150 9.32 24.70 35.59
N PHE A 151 9.64 23.41 35.45
CA PHE A 151 8.75 22.36 35.93
C PHE A 151 8.58 22.46 37.46
N PRO A 152 7.38 22.12 37.99
CA PRO A 152 7.18 22.10 39.45
C PRO A 152 8.09 21.05 40.11
N GLU A 153 8.71 21.41 41.22
CA GLU A 153 9.54 20.48 42.02
C GLU A 153 8.69 19.33 42.59
N PHE A 154 7.46 19.64 42.96
CA PHE A 154 6.48 18.69 43.48
C PHE A 154 5.22 18.77 42.62
N PRO A 155 5.18 18.04 41.51
CA PRO A 155 4.00 18.03 40.64
C PRO A 155 2.79 17.37 41.34
N VAL A 156 1.61 17.90 41.11
CA VAL A 156 0.36 17.31 41.61
C VAL A 156 0.17 15.95 40.95
N SER A 157 -0.28 14.94 41.71
CA SER A 157 -0.35 13.55 41.26
C SER A 157 -1.17 13.36 39.98
N ASN A 158 -2.25 14.13 39.81
CA ASN A 158 -3.16 14.07 38.68
C ASN A 158 -2.87 15.14 37.59
N SER A 159 -1.61 15.51 37.42
CA SER A 159 -1.20 16.49 36.41
C SER A 159 -0.16 15.97 35.42
N ILE A 160 -0.33 16.37 34.18
CA ILE A 160 0.62 16.22 33.07
C ILE A 160 1.13 17.61 32.71
N ASN A 161 2.42 17.83 32.87
CA ASN A 161 3.06 19.14 32.64
C ASN A 161 3.84 19.10 31.34
N ILE A 162 3.51 19.97 30.39
CA ILE A 162 4.17 20.02 29.08
C ILE A 162 4.82 21.39 28.89
N LYS A 163 6.14 21.40 28.72
CA LYS A 163 6.89 22.59 28.30
C LYS A 163 7.08 22.56 26.80
N PHE A 164 6.72 23.63 26.12
CA PHE A 164 6.88 23.81 24.68
C PHE A 164 7.98 24.81 24.39
N VAL A 165 8.96 24.43 23.60
CA VAL A 165 10.10 25.29 23.28
C VAL A 165 10.68 24.95 21.91
N SER A 166 11.08 25.97 21.13
CA SER A 166 11.81 25.70 19.89
C SER A 166 13.20 25.15 20.20
N ILE A 167 13.76 24.33 19.32
CA ILE A 167 15.08 23.75 19.53
C ILE A 167 16.17 24.82 19.65
N GLN A 168 16.03 25.94 18.94
CA GLN A 168 16.93 27.07 18.99
C GLN A 168 16.91 27.71 20.40
N THR A 169 15.71 27.97 20.93
CA THR A 169 15.49 28.51 22.25
C THR A 169 16.00 27.56 23.32
N LEU A 170 15.65 26.27 23.19
CA LEU A 170 16.10 25.23 24.14
C LEU A 170 17.61 25.15 24.22
N THR A 171 18.30 25.11 23.05
CA THR A 171 19.76 25.07 23.00
C THR A 171 20.41 26.29 23.71
N ASN A 172 19.80 27.48 23.58
CA ASN A 172 20.26 28.67 24.24
C ASN A 172 19.97 28.61 25.74
N GLU A 173 18.78 28.18 26.17
CA GLU A 173 18.36 28.08 27.57
C GLU A 173 19.26 27.14 28.40
N LEU A 174 19.64 25.99 27.83
CA LEU A 174 20.43 24.98 28.54
C LEU A 174 21.72 25.50 29.17
N TYR A 175 22.34 26.50 28.55
CA TYR A 175 23.59 27.08 29.00
C TYR A 175 23.43 28.48 29.60
N THR A 176 22.18 28.93 29.80
CA THR A 176 21.88 30.25 30.41
C THR A 176 21.36 30.04 31.82
N GLN A 177 21.96 30.75 32.76
CA GLN A 177 21.44 30.84 34.15
C GLN A 177 20.65 32.12 34.31
N ALA A 178 19.32 32.01 34.32
CA ALA A 178 18.42 33.14 34.54
C ALA A 178 17.18 32.69 35.33
N GLU A 179 16.53 33.63 35.94
CA GLU A 179 15.30 33.42 36.67
C GLU A 179 14.22 32.94 35.66
N ASN A 180 13.47 31.91 36.01
CA ASN A 180 12.45 31.25 35.16
C ASN A 180 12.96 30.48 33.92
N ILE A 181 14.29 30.33 33.73
CA ILE A 181 14.87 29.48 32.72
C ILE A 181 15.42 28.20 33.36
N MET A 182 15.23 27.05 32.70
CA MET A 182 15.82 25.79 33.15
C MET A 182 17.17 25.57 32.47
N SER A 183 18.23 25.62 33.28
CA SER A 183 19.56 25.22 32.82
C SER A 183 19.73 23.70 32.83
N LEU A 184 20.80 23.18 32.24
CA LEU A 184 21.13 21.76 32.23
C LEU A 184 21.18 21.16 33.65
N ASN A 185 21.68 21.94 34.66
CA ASN A 185 21.72 21.51 36.05
C ASN A 185 20.33 21.33 36.67
N ASP A 186 19.36 22.16 36.29
CA ASP A 186 17.97 22.01 36.72
C ASP A 186 17.34 20.74 36.16
N TYR A 187 17.66 20.40 34.89
CA TYR A 187 17.19 19.18 34.25
C TYR A 187 17.80 17.90 34.87
N GLN A 188 18.94 17.95 35.52
CA GLN A 188 19.50 16.79 36.24
C GLN A 188 18.60 16.32 37.41
N LYS A 189 17.78 17.21 37.96
CA LYS A 189 16.86 16.90 39.06
C LYS A 189 15.46 16.53 38.58
N THR A 190 15.19 16.62 37.28
CA THR A 190 13.85 16.48 36.71
C THR A 190 13.78 15.29 35.80
N LYS A 191 13.01 14.27 36.19
CA LYS A 191 12.69 13.15 35.28
C LYS A 191 11.68 13.61 34.20
N LEU A 192 12.03 13.49 32.94
CA LEU A 192 11.18 13.97 31.85
C LEU A 192 11.22 13.10 30.59
N VAL A 193 10.21 13.27 29.74
CA VAL A 193 10.17 12.77 28.40
C VAL A 193 10.36 13.92 27.41
N ILE A 194 11.31 13.77 26.51
CA ILE A 194 11.57 14.72 25.42
C ILE A 194 10.86 14.22 24.18
N LEU A 195 9.93 15.02 23.65
CA LEU A 195 9.20 14.78 22.42
C LEU A 195 9.76 15.70 21.33
N ALA A 196 10.59 15.18 20.45
CA ALA A 196 11.25 15.94 19.40
C ALA A 196 10.56 15.68 18.05
N ASP A 197 9.76 16.64 17.58
CA ASP A 197 9.08 16.54 16.28
C ASP A 197 9.95 17.08 15.14
N GLU A 198 9.67 16.60 13.91
CA GLU A 198 10.44 16.86 12.69
C GLU A 198 11.97 16.65 12.91
N ALA A 199 12.32 15.52 13.54
CA ALA A 199 13.67 15.20 14.01
C ALA A 199 14.75 15.19 12.91
N HIS A 200 14.36 15.12 11.62
CA HIS A 200 15.31 15.28 10.52
C HIS A 200 16.03 16.63 10.49
N HIS A 201 15.50 17.65 11.18
CA HIS A 201 16.18 18.93 11.34
C HIS A 201 17.32 18.88 12.38
N TYR A 202 17.31 17.89 13.27
CA TYR A 202 18.33 17.71 14.32
C TYR A 202 19.39 16.68 13.95
N SER A 203 19.17 15.93 12.86
CA SER A 203 20.08 14.87 12.42
C SER A 203 21.21 15.44 11.58
N ALA A 204 22.38 15.64 12.20
CA ALA A 204 23.54 16.15 11.50
C ALA A 204 24.27 15.05 10.72
N SER A 205 24.66 15.39 9.48
CA SER A 205 25.59 14.59 8.67
C SER A 205 27.03 15.08 8.92
N THR A 206 27.96 14.16 9.18
CA THR A 206 29.36 14.53 9.42
C THR A 206 30.11 14.95 8.17
N LYS A 207 29.55 14.78 6.99
CA LYS A 207 30.21 14.99 5.67
C LYS A 207 30.26 16.44 5.19
N LYS A 208 29.47 17.35 5.77
CA LYS A 208 29.38 18.75 5.28
C LYS A 208 29.56 19.74 6.45
N LYS A 209 30.63 20.50 6.41
CA LYS A 209 30.89 21.64 7.32
C LYS A 209 30.14 22.92 6.85
N SER A 210 28.85 22.82 6.57
CA SER A 210 28.02 24.01 6.32
C SER A 210 27.53 24.62 7.63
N LYS A 211 27.20 25.93 7.63
CA LYS A 211 26.60 26.58 8.81
C LYS A 211 25.37 25.83 9.33
N ILE A 212 24.54 25.34 8.42
CA ILE A 212 23.32 24.57 8.73
C ILE A 212 23.68 23.25 9.43
N GLU A 213 24.70 22.53 8.97
CA GLU A 213 25.12 21.28 9.60
C GLU A 213 25.76 21.48 10.98
N LEU A 214 26.42 22.62 11.22
CA LEU A 214 26.93 22.98 12.54
C LEU A 214 25.78 23.29 13.51
N GLU A 215 24.74 23.98 13.06
CA GLU A 215 23.52 24.23 13.83
C GLU A 215 22.80 22.92 14.18
N LYS A 216 22.60 22.03 13.24
CA LYS A 216 22.04 20.70 13.48
C LYS A 216 22.83 19.89 14.49
N ALA A 217 24.16 19.88 14.39
CA ALA A 217 25.02 19.19 15.33
C ALA A 217 24.90 19.77 16.76
N SER A 218 24.74 21.09 16.89
CA SER A 218 24.50 21.75 18.17
C SER A 218 23.16 21.35 18.78
N TRP A 219 22.09 21.33 17.99
CA TRP A 219 20.75 20.94 18.46
C TRP A 219 20.69 19.46 18.86
N GLU A 220 21.28 18.58 18.07
CA GLU A 220 21.40 17.18 18.42
C GLU A 220 22.15 16.96 19.73
N LYS A 221 23.28 17.66 19.90
CA LYS A 221 24.05 17.62 21.13
C LYS A 221 23.21 18.05 22.35
N SER A 222 22.43 19.12 22.21
CA SER A 222 21.54 19.59 23.30
C SER A 222 20.50 18.55 23.70
N LEU A 223 19.88 17.85 22.72
CA LEU A 223 18.92 16.77 23.01
C LEU A 223 19.58 15.59 23.72
N LEU A 224 20.81 15.22 23.34
CA LEU A 224 21.55 14.12 23.95
C LEU A 224 22.02 14.50 25.38
N GLU A 225 22.43 15.74 25.60
CA GLU A 225 22.76 16.22 26.94
C GLU A 225 21.54 16.20 27.87
N LEU A 226 20.37 16.62 27.40
CA LEU A 226 19.12 16.50 28.17
C LEU A 226 18.74 15.02 28.43
N LEU A 227 18.88 14.14 27.44
CA LEU A 227 18.64 12.73 27.65
C LEU A 227 19.53 12.15 28.74
N ASN A 228 20.79 12.58 28.79
CA ASN A 228 21.78 12.09 29.74
C ASN A 228 21.79 12.85 31.06
N ALA A 229 21.08 13.98 31.16
CA ALA A 229 21.00 14.77 32.41
C ALA A 229 20.37 13.96 33.54
N HIS A 230 19.43 13.10 33.28
CA HIS A 230 18.79 12.21 34.25
C HIS A 230 18.62 10.80 33.70
N ASN A 231 18.95 9.76 34.47
CA ASN A 231 18.90 8.35 34.02
C ASN A 231 17.50 7.87 33.65
N GLY A 232 16.46 8.51 34.18
CA GLY A 232 15.06 8.22 33.87
C GLY A 232 14.52 8.96 32.62
N ASN A 233 15.33 9.80 31.95
CA ASN A 233 14.86 10.54 30.78
C ASN A 233 14.69 9.64 29.56
N LEU A 234 13.68 9.99 28.75
CA LEU A 234 13.43 9.38 27.43
C LEU A 234 13.47 10.46 26.35
N LEU A 235 14.02 10.13 25.18
CA LEU A 235 13.96 10.95 23.97
C LEU A 235 13.18 10.19 22.91
N LEU A 236 12.01 10.71 22.56
CA LEU A 236 11.14 10.19 21.52
C LEU A 236 11.17 11.17 20.35
N GLU A 237 11.75 10.71 19.25
CA GLU A 237 11.95 11.49 18.02
C GLU A 237 10.89 11.09 16.99
N PHE A 238 10.29 12.08 16.32
CA PHE A 238 9.26 11.84 15.31
C PHE A 238 9.67 12.54 14.00
N THR A 239 9.58 11.81 12.88
CA THR A 239 9.82 12.39 11.57
C THR A 239 9.20 11.56 10.45
N ALA A 240 8.83 12.22 9.37
CA ALA A 240 8.42 11.55 8.14
C ALA A 240 9.60 11.28 7.19
N THR A 241 10.62 12.13 7.25
CA THR A 241 11.68 12.19 6.24
C THR A 241 13.06 12.11 6.89
N LEU A 242 13.77 11.04 6.62
CA LEU A 242 15.20 10.91 6.90
C LEU A 242 15.92 10.43 5.64
N ASP A 243 17.09 11.00 5.38
CA ASP A 243 17.93 10.58 4.26
C ASP A 243 18.77 9.37 4.65
N PHE A 244 18.20 8.16 4.51
CA PHE A 244 18.93 6.92 4.79
C PHE A 244 19.94 6.55 3.69
N ASP A 245 19.99 7.28 2.58
CA ASP A 245 21.07 7.17 1.60
C ASP A 245 22.36 7.79 2.15
N ASP A 246 22.28 8.68 3.16
CA ASP A 246 23.43 9.13 3.93
C ASP A 246 23.81 8.07 4.97
N GLU A 247 24.91 7.39 4.74
CA GLU A 247 25.42 6.31 5.61
C GLU A 247 25.59 6.75 7.07
N THR A 248 25.90 8.02 7.33
CA THR A 248 26.06 8.55 8.70
C THR A 248 24.72 8.59 9.41
N ILE A 249 23.67 9.06 8.74
CA ILE A 249 22.31 9.11 9.27
C ILE A 249 21.78 7.69 9.45
N TYR A 250 21.99 6.82 8.48
CA TYR A 250 21.58 5.41 8.57
C TYR A 250 22.22 4.71 9.78
N GLN A 251 23.54 4.77 9.93
CA GLN A 251 24.24 4.14 11.06
C GLN A 251 23.82 4.71 12.43
N LYS A 252 23.44 6.00 12.48
CA LYS A 252 22.97 6.64 13.70
C LYS A 252 21.62 6.13 14.17
N TYR A 253 20.71 5.81 13.24
CA TYR A 253 19.30 5.53 13.55
C TYR A 253 18.88 4.07 13.31
N ARG A 254 19.68 3.22 12.68
CA ARG A 254 19.30 1.84 12.37
C ARG A 254 18.91 1.01 13.62
N ASP A 255 19.50 1.33 14.77
CA ASP A 255 19.25 0.70 16.08
C ASP A 255 18.28 1.48 16.98
N LYS A 256 17.74 2.62 16.52
CA LYS A 256 16.86 3.52 17.29
C LYS A 256 15.46 3.65 16.69
N ILE A 257 15.28 3.31 15.42
CA ILE A 257 13.95 3.30 14.81
C ILE A 257 13.14 2.19 15.44
N ILE A 258 12.14 2.59 16.23
CA ILE A 258 11.23 1.67 16.91
C ILE A 258 10.03 1.31 16.05
N TYR A 259 9.58 2.26 15.23
CA TYR A 259 8.43 2.07 14.36
C TYR A 259 8.63 2.77 13.03
N ARG A 260 8.28 2.09 11.97
CA ARG A 260 8.40 2.61 10.61
C ARG A 260 7.08 2.44 9.87
N TYR A 261 6.46 3.57 9.54
CA TYR A 261 5.23 3.62 8.77
C TYR A 261 5.40 4.57 7.58
N THR A 262 5.77 3.99 6.46
CA THR A 262 6.13 4.75 5.26
C THR A 262 4.91 5.36 4.59
N LEU A 263 5.14 6.36 3.74
CA LEU A 263 4.07 6.93 2.93
C LEU A 263 3.47 5.89 1.97
N ASP A 264 4.27 4.94 1.48
CA ASP A 264 3.79 3.81 0.70
C ASP A 264 2.80 2.95 1.51
N SER A 265 3.13 2.59 2.76
CA SER A 265 2.21 1.88 3.65
C SER A 265 0.92 2.68 3.89
N TYR A 266 1.06 3.99 4.11
CA TYR A 266 -0.08 4.89 4.33
C TYR A 266 -1.02 4.98 3.13
N ILE A 267 -0.46 4.98 1.92
CA ILE A 267 -1.20 4.91 0.66
C ILE A 267 -1.85 3.54 0.48
N LYS A 268 -1.10 2.47 0.75
CA LYS A 268 -1.55 1.08 0.62
C LYS A 268 -2.74 0.77 1.51
N GLU A 269 -2.73 1.27 2.72
CA GLU A 269 -3.82 1.12 3.68
C GLU A 269 -4.97 2.11 3.45
N ARG A 270 -4.96 2.86 2.33
CA ARG A 270 -6.04 3.76 1.88
C ARG A 270 -6.27 4.99 2.76
N TYR A 271 -5.35 5.34 3.64
CA TYR A 271 -5.48 6.53 4.51
C TYR A 271 -5.07 7.84 3.85
N SER A 272 -4.58 7.81 2.61
CA SER A 272 -4.22 8.98 1.80
C SER A 272 -5.02 9.01 0.51
N LYS A 273 -5.06 10.16 -0.18
CA LYS A 273 -5.47 10.19 -1.58
C LYS A 273 -4.50 9.39 -2.44
N ASN A 274 -4.98 8.87 -3.56
CA ASN A 274 -4.12 8.46 -4.66
C ASN A 274 -3.35 9.67 -5.18
N VAL A 275 -2.13 9.47 -5.66
CA VAL A 275 -1.35 10.55 -6.27
C VAL A 275 -1.12 10.21 -7.72
N ARG A 276 -1.57 11.07 -8.63
CA ARG A 276 -1.39 10.91 -10.07
C ARG A 276 -0.72 12.13 -10.68
N ARG A 277 0.17 11.90 -11.61
CA ARG A 277 0.80 12.96 -12.39
C ARG A 277 0.07 13.13 -13.72
N ILE A 278 -0.33 14.37 -14.02
CA ILE A 278 -0.82 14.77 -15.33
C ILE A 278 0.31 15.54 -16.03
N GLN A 279 0.69 15.07 -17.18
CA GLN A 279 1.76 15.63 -17.97
C GLN A 279 1.17 16.14 -19.30
N THR A 280 1.35 17.40 -19.60
CA THR A 280 0.84 17.99 -20.84
C THR A 280 1.99 18.62 -21.64
N GLY A 281 1.90 18.56 -22.96
CA GLY A 281 2.82 19.25 -23.87
C GLY A 281 2.50 20.74 -24.07
N ASN A 282 1.50 21.27 -23.36
CA ASN A 282 0.90 22.57 -23.57
C ASN A 282 1.62 23.70 -22.81
N SER A 283 1.12 24.94 -22.97
CA SER A 283 1.57 26.11 -22.22
C SER A 283 1.10 26.06 -20.75
N ASN A 284 1.67 26.93 -19.90
CA ASN A 284 1.19 27.12 -18.54
C ASN A 284 -0.31 27.51 -18.51
N GLU A 285 -0.77 28.35 -19.43
CA GLU A 285 -2.15 28.82 -19.57
C GLU A 285 -3.10 27.63 -19.82
N ASN A 286 -2.78 26.78 -20.82
CA ASN A 286 -3.56 25.60 -21.11
C ASN A 286 -3.58 24.61 -19.92
N ASN A 287 -2.47 24.50 -19.21
CA ASN A 287 -2.38 23.66 -18.03
C ASN A 287 -3.23 24.20 -16.86
N MET A 288 -3.29 25.54 -16.71
CA MET A 288 -4.18 26.20 -15.76
C MET A 288 -5.66 25.94 -16.10
N LEU A 289 -6.05 26.10 -17.37
CA LEU A 289 -7.43 25.87 -17.80
C LEU A 289 -7.84 24.41 -17.64
N ASN A 290 -6.97 23.46 -18.00
CA ASN A 290 -7.18 22.04 -17.76
C ASN A 290 -7.45 21.73 -16.29
N THR A 291 -6.70 22.35 -15.39
CA THR A 291 -6.84 22.13 -13.95
C THR A 291 -8.14 22.76 -13.42
N VAL A 292 -8.52 23.92 -13.91
CA VAL A 292 -9.81 24.55 -13.57
C VAL A 292 -10.98 23.66 -14.00
N LEU A 293 -10.95 23.16 -15.23
CA LEU A 293 -11.96 22.25 -15.77
C LEU A 293 -12.04 20.96 -14.95
N LEU A 294 -10.90 20.36 -14.64
CA LEU A 294 -10.85 19.14 -13.81
C LEU A 294 -11.37 19.37 -12.40
N SER A 295 -10.98 20.47 -11.75
CA SER A 295 -11.43 20.83 -10.41
C SER A 295 -12.94 21.05 -10.35
N GLU A 296 -13.50 21.75 -11.37
CA GLU A 296 -14.94 21.97 -11.44
C GLU A 296 -15.72 20.71 -11.81
N TYR A 297 -15.19 19.88 -12.72
CA TYR A 297 -15.76 18.57 -13.03
C TYR A 297 -15.83 17.68 -11.78
N ARG A 298 -14.75 17.61 -10.99
CA ARG A 298 -14.72 16.87 -9.73
C ARG A 298 -15.83 17.32 -8.78
N ARG A 299 -16.01 18.64 -8.62
CA ARG A 299 -17.05 19.22 -7.76
C ARG A 299 -18.45 18.86 -8.25
N LYS A 300 -18.69 19.00 -9.55
CA LYS A 300 -19.98 18.68 -10.18
C LYS A 300 -20.30 17.20 -10.10
N PHE A 301 -19.33 16.35 -10.43
CA PHE A 301 -19.49 14.90 -10.36
C PHE A 301 -19.85 14.42 -8.94
N ALA A 302 -19.19 14.95 -7.91
CA ALA A 302 -19.52 14.65 -6.52
C ALA A 302 -20.98 15.01 -6.18
N LEU A 303 -21.42 16.19 -6.62
CA LEU A 303 -22.77 16.67 -6.36
C LEU A 303 -23.82 15.87 -7.15
N GLU A 304 -23.63 15.70 -8.46
CA GLU A 304 -24.57 15.05 -9.37
C GLU A 304 -24.71 13.54 -9.07
N LYS A 305 -23.59 12.87 -8.81
CA LYS A 305 -23.57 11.41 -8.60
C LYS A 305 -23.91 10.99 -7.17
N PHE A 306 -23.39 11.72 -6.19
CA PHE A 306 -23.43 11.29 -4.78
C PHE A 306 -24.19 12.27 -3.87
N GLY A 307 -24.63 13.43 -4.38
CA GLY A 307 -25.24 14.47 -3.56
C GLY A 307 -24.26 15.11 -2.55
N VAL A 308 -22.95 14.98 -2.78
CA VAL A 308 -21.91 15.45 -1.87
C VAL A 308 -21.30 16.74 -2.38
N GLU A 309 -21.35 17.79 -1.55
CA GLU A 309 -20.68 19.03 -1.84
C GLU A 309 -19.23 18.99 -1.37
N ILE A 310 -18.28 19.03 -2.29
CA ILE A 310 -16.85 19.13 -2.01
C ILE A 310 -16.32 20.47 -2.50
N LYS A 311 -15.26 20.97 -1.87
CA LYS A 311 -14.56 22.20 -2.26
C LYS A 311 -13.11 21.89 -2.64
N PRO A 312 -12.85 21.47 -3.90
CA PRO A 312 -11.49 21.21 -4.35
C PRO A 312 -10.68 22.51 -4.41
N VAL A 313 -9.48 22.48 -3.87
CA VAL A 313 -8.50 23.58 -3.91
C VAL A 313 -7.39 23.23 -4.90
N ILE A 314 -6.98 24.23 -5.66
CA ILE A 314 -5.86 24.20 -6.60
C ILE A 314 -4.70 24.98 -6.01
N LEU A 315 -3.48 24.41 -6.04
CA LEU A 315 -2.25 25.09 -5.71
C LEU A 315 -1.41 25.33 -6.97
N PHE A 316 -1.17 26.58 -7.33
CA PHE A 316 -0.21 26.98 -8.34
C PHE A 316 1.15 27.24 -7.69
N LYS A 317 2.12 26.39 -7.99
CA LYS A 317 3.46 26.40 -7.40
C LYS A 317 4.48 27.01 -8.35
N SER A 318 5.03 28.15 -7.98
CA SER A 318 6.11 28.82 -8.69
C SER A 318 7.43 28.67 -7.93
N HIS A 319 8.54 28.90 -8.61
CA HIS A 319 9.89 28.84 -8.02
C HIS A 319 10.39 30.21 -7.56
N LYS A 320 9.76 31.30 -8.02
CA LYS A 320 10.06 32.69 -7.63
C LYS A 320 8.75 33.46 -7.40
N ILE A 321 8.85 34.52 -6.59
CA ILE A 321 7.72 35.38 -6.23
C ILE A 321 7.19 36.11 -7.47
N ASP A 322 8.08 36.69 -8.28
CA ASP A 322 7.66 37.39 -9.51
C ASP A 322 6.91 36.46 -10.47
N ALA A 323 7.44 35.25 -10.68
CA ALA A 323 6.78 34.26 -11.52
C ALA A 323 5.41 33.81 -10.94
N SER A 324 5.23 33.87 -9.63
CA SER A 324 3.94 33.59 -8.99
C SER A 324 2.93 34.70 -9.22
N TYR A 325 3.37 35.96 -9.19
CA TYR A 325 2.49 37.10 -9.53
C TYR A 325 2.14 37.13 -11.01
N GLU A 326 3.12 36.88 -11.90
CA GLU A 326 2.86 36.75 -13.35
C GLU A 326 1.85 35.63 -13.63
N ALA A 327 1.99 34.47 -12.98
CA ALA A 327 1.07 33.36 -13.12
C ALA A 327 -0.34 33.69 -12.59
N ASN A 328 -0.44 34.46 -11.50
CA ASN A 328 -1.73 34.92 -10.99
C ASN A 328 -2.42 35.92 -11.94
N ASN A 329 -1.65 36.85 -12.52
CA ASN A 329 -2.21 37.80 -13.51
C ASN A 329 -2.69 37.04 -14.76
N LEU A 330 -1.87 36.15 -15.31
CA LEU A 330 -2.24 35.29 -16.44
C LEU A 330 -3.51 34.48 -16.15
N PHE A 331 -3.61 33.92 -14.94
CA PHE A 331 -4.79 33.15 -14.50
C PHE A 331 -6.05 34.05 -14.48
N ASN A 332 -5.96 35.26 -13.92
CA ASN A 332 -7.10 36.21 -13.91
C ASN A 332 -7.52 36.60 -15.32
N GLU A 333 -6.56 36.96 -16.19
CA GLU A 333 -6.82 37.30 -17.58
C GLU A 333 -7.48 36.14 -18.35
N MET A 334 -7.01 34.91 -18.16
CA MET A 334 -7.57 33.70 -18.75
C MET A 334 -9.01 33.45 -18.30
N ILE A 335 -9.33 33.62 -17.00
CA ILE A 335 -10.68 33.42 -16.48
C ILE A 335 -11.60 34.52 -16.97
N ASP A 336 -11.16 35.79 -16.98
CA ASP A 336 -11.97 36.92 -17.40
C ASP A 336 -12.27 36.91 -18.91
N SER A 337 -11.31 36.48 -19.73
CA SER A 337 -11.46 36.39 -21.19
C SER A 337 -12.20 35.15 -21.67
N LEU A 338 -12.47 34.17 -20.79
CA LEU A 338 -13.11 32.90 -21.16
C LEU A 338 -14.50 33.13 -21.73
N THR A 339 -14.77 32.65 -22.95
CA THR A 339 -16.09 32.71 -23.62
C THR A 339 -16.56 31.31 -23.96
N VAL A 340 -17.80 31.16 -24.38
CA VAL A 340 -18.36 29.89 -24.85
C VAL A 340 -17.57 29.37 -26.05
N GLU A 341 -17.29 30.27 -26.99
CA GLU A 341 -16.53 29.95 -28.21
C GLU A 341 -15.12 29.49 -27.88
N SER A 342 -14.37 30.23 -27.07
CA SER A 342 -13.00 29.87 -26.69
C SER A 342 -12.94 28.55 -25.90
N LEU A 343 -13.92 28.31 -25.02
CA LEU A 343 -14.01 27.02 -24.28
C LEU A 343 -14.33 25.87 -25.22
N SER A 344 -15.28 26.02 -26.14
CA SER A 344 -15.67 25.01 -27.11
C SER A 344 -14.49 24.65 -28.04
N GLU A 345 -13.77 25.65 -28.56
CA GLU A 345 -12.58 25.47 -29.37
C GLU A 345 -11.45 24.74 -28.57
N PHE A 346 -11.24 25.14 -27.33
CA PHE A 346 -10.28 24.51 -26.45
C PHE A 346 -10.60 23.04 -26.25
N LEU A 347 -11.83 22.69 -25.81
CA LEU A 347 -12.26 21.31 -25.60
C LEU A 347 -12.11 20.47 -26.87
N ALA A 348 -12.56 20.99 -28.02
CA ALA A 348 -12.44 20.30 -29.31
C ALA A 348 -10.98 20.11 -29.74
N SER A 349 -10.09 21.08 -29.46
CA SER A 349 -8.65 20.98 -29.73
C SER A 349 -7.97 19.93 -28.86
N GLN A 350 -8.29 19.89 -27.57
CA GLN A 350 -7.73 18.94 -26.64
C GLN A 350 -8.15 17.50 -26.97
N LEU A 351 -9.39 17.24 -27.35
CA LEU A 351 -9.84 15.93 -27.79
C LEU A 351 -9.21 15.46 -29.12
N ARG A 352 -8.95 16.39 -30.04
CA ARG A 352 -8.28 16.06 -31.32
C ARG A 352 -6.79 15.79 -31.14
N SER A 353 -6.16 16.40 -30.16
CA SER A 353 -4.73 16.20 -29.86
C SER A 353 -4.45 14.94 -29.04
N VAL A 354 -5.50 14.21 -28.66
CA VAL A 354 -5.42 13.00 -27.84
C VAL A 354 -4.90 11.83 -28.67
N SER A 355 -3.59 11.62 -28.59
CA SER A 355 -3.02 10.30 -28.82
C SER A 355 -3.41 9.37 -27.65
N GLU A 356 -3.35 8.05 -27.83
CA GLU A 356 -3.64 7.05 -26.77
C GLU A 356 -2.79 7.22 -25.48
N GLU A 357 -1.84 8.16 -25.48
CA GLU A 357 -0.89 8.46 -24.42
C GLU A 357 -1.34 9.58 -23.45
N GLN A 358 -2.53 10.17 -23.66
CA GLN A 358 -2.96 11.32 -22.84
C GLN A 358 -3.81 10.91 -21.63
N SER A 359 -3.86 11.83 -20.65
CA SER A 359 -4.60 11.68 -19.40
C SER A 359 -6.06 11.28 -19.60
N HIS A 360 -6.39 10.05 -19.21
CA HIS A 360 -7.78 9.56 -19.20
C HIS A 360 -8.69 10.45 -18.34
N THR A 361 -8.17 10.97 -17.24
CA THR A 361 -8.88 11.87 -16.33
C THR A 361 -9.31 13.17 -17.01
N LEU A 362 -8.41 13.79 -17.79
CA LEU A 362 -8.75 14.99 -18.56
C LEU A 362 -9.76 14.68 -19.67
N GLN A 363 -9.66 13.52 -20.30
CA GLN A 363 -10.63 13.08 -21.30
C GLN A 363 -12.05 13.00 -20.73
N LEU A 364 -12.20 12.41 -19.52
CA LEU A 364 -13.50 12.36 -18.84
C LEU A 364 -14.06 13.78 -18.58
N ALA A 365 -13.20 14.71 -18.16
CA ALA A 365 -13.64 16.09 -17.95
C ALA A 365 -14.07 16.76 -19.27
N TYR A 366 -13.30 16.58 -20.36
CA TYR A 366 -13.64 17.18 -21.64
C TYR A 366 -14.94 16.61 -22.21
N GLN A 367 -15.14 15.28 -22.15
CA GLN A 367 -16.37 14.61 -22.57
C GLN A 367 -17.57 15.12 -21.77
N TYR A 368 -17.44 15.20 -20.44
CA TYR A 368 -18.49 15.74 -19.58
C TYR A 368 -18.96 17.14 -20.00
N TYR A 369 -18.01 18.04 -20.35
CA TYR A 369 -18.38 19.39 -20.78
C TYR A 369 -18.97 19.44 -22.19
N LEU A 370 -18.49 18.60 -23.11
CA LEU A 370 -19.04 18.54 -24.48
C LEU A 370 -20.44 17.93 -24.53
N GLU A 371 -20.80 17.11 -23.55
CA GLU A 371 -22.15 16.55 -23.43
C GLU A 371 -23.16 17.53 -22.82
N LYS A 372 -22.72 18.71 -22.35
CA LYS A 372 -23.62 19.74 -21.81
C LYS A 372 -24.28 20.55 -22.92
N ASP A 373 -25.59 20.65 -22.90
CA ASP A 373 -26.40 21.41 -23.88
C ASP A 373 -26.10 22.94 -23.83
N ASP A 374 -25.65 23.45 -22.68
CA ASP A 374 -25.39 24.89 -22.45
C ASP A 374 -24.02 25.14 -21.78
N LEU A 375 -23.01 25.41 -22.60
CA LEU A 375 -21.68 25.82 -22.15
C LEU A 375 -21.66 27.24 -21.52
N SER A 376 -22.69 28.08 -21.76
CA SER A 376 -22.76 29.43 -21.18
C SER A 376 -22.89 29.37 -19.65
N THR A 377 -23.62 28.39 -19.15
CA THR A 377 -23.72 28.13 -17.72
C THR A 377 -22.39 27.66 -17.15
N VAL A 378 -21.65 26.79 -17.85
CA VAL A 378 -20.32 26.32 -17.44
C VAL A 378 -19.34 27.50 -17.33
N VAL A 379 -19.28 28.38 -18.35
CA VAL A 379 -18.41 29.56 -18.36
C VAL A 379 -18.74 30.49 -17.19
N ARG A 380 -20.02 30.75 -16.95
CA ARG A 380 -20.49 31.61 -15.82
C ARG A 380 -20.09 31.02 -14.47
N GLU A 381 -20.22 29.71 -14.28
CA GLU A 381 -19.84 29.01 -13.05
C GLU A 381 -18.33 29.03 -12.83
N ILE A 382 -17.54 28.82 -13.87
CA ILE A 382 -16.08 28.92 -13.81
C ILE A 382 -15.66 30.34 -13.41
N LYS A 383 -16.18 31.39 -14.08
CA LYS A 383 -15.89 32.78 -13.74
C LYS A 383 -16.24 33.12 -12.30
N ARG A 384 -17.39 32.63 -11.81
CA ARG A 384 -17.82 32.83 -10.42
C ARG A 384 -16.94 32.00 -9.43
N GLY A 385 -16.62 30.75 -9.77
CA GLY A 385 -15.89 29.82 -8.90
C GLY A 385 -14.40 30.16 -8.75
N PHE A 386 -13.83 30.88 -9.71
CA PHE A 386 -12.42 31.22 -9.79
C PHE A 386 -12.16 32.73 -9.92
N SER A 387 -13.08 33.54 -9.44
CA SER A 387 -12.94 34.99 -9.38
C SER A 387 -11.77 35.42 -8.48
N PRO A 388 -11.23 36.65 -8.63
CA PRO A 388 -10.12 37.15 -7.81
C PRO A 388 -10.38 37.07 -6.30
N THR A 389 -11.64 37.19 -5.85
CA THR A 389 -12.02 37.03 -4.44
C THR A 389 -11.87 35.61 -3.89
N ARG A 390 -11.65 34.63 -4.76
CA ARG A 390 -11.45 33.21 -4.40
C ARG A 390 -10.01 32.76 -4.56
N ILE A 391 -9.10 33.70 -4.78
CA ILE A 391 -7.68 33.48 -4.96
C ILE A 391 -6.92 34.00 -3.74
N LEU A 392 -6.05 33.18 -3.18
CA LEU A 392 -5.16 33.50 -2.06
C LEU A 392 -3.71 33.51 -2.56
N ASN A 393 -3.04 34.65 -2.43
CA ASN A 393 -1.60 34.75 -2.65
C ASN A 393 -0.85 34.49 -1.34
N ALA A 394 -0.08 33.41 -1.31
CA ALA A 394 0.70 32.99 -0.14
C ALA A 394 2.20 33.26 -0.34
N ASN A 395 2.56 34.42 -0.96
CA ASN A 395 3.94 34.76 -1.26
C ASN A 395 4.55 35.57 -0.12
N ASP A 396 5.77 35.22 0.30
CA ASP A 396 6.57 36.02 1.22
C ASP A 396 7.43 37.04 0.46
N SER A 397 7.54 38.27 0.98
CA SER A 397 8.54 39.20 0.53
C SER A 397 9.93 38.80 1.03
N ASP A 398 10.92 38.70 0.15
CA ASP A 398 12.33 38.40 0.45
C ASP A 398 13.07 39.51 1.22
N SER A 399 12.45 40.62 1.48
CA SER A 399 13.06 41.70 2.24
C SER A 399 12.86 41.44 3.72
N GLY A 400 13.88 41.01 4.44
CA GLY A 400 14.08 40.80 5.87
C GLY A 400 13.23 41.52 6.94
N SER A 401 12.21 42.23 6.57
CA SER A 401 11.07 42.69 7.33
C SER A 401 10.01 41.57 7.22
N LYS A 402 9.79 40.86 8.30
CA LYS A 402 8.68 39.96 8.60
C LYS A 402 7.52 40.11 7.61
N GLY A 403 7.63 39.47 6.45
CA GLY A 403 6.56 39.30 5.50
C GLY A 403 5.53 38.34 6.06
N LEU A 404 4.75 38.84 6.95
CA LEU A 404 3.53 38.21 7.41
C LEU A 404 2.51 38.45 6.31
N LEU A 405 2.04 37.36 5.68
CA LEU A 405 0.63 37.30 5.33
C LEU A 405 -0.10 38.03 6.47
N GLU A 406 -0.92 39.01 6.19
CA GLU A 406 -1.78 39.59 7.20
C GLU A 406 -2.35 38.46 8.04
N THR A 407 -2.46 38.62 9.34
CA THR A 407 -2.82 37.53 10.26
C THR A 407 -4.06 36.75 9.78
N GLY A 408 -5.01 37.46 9.14
CA GLY A 408 -6.19 36.86 8.53
C GLY A 408 -5.93 35.98 7.31
N GLN A 409 -4.96 36.28 6.46
CA GLN A 409 -4.61 35.47 5.30
C GLN A 409 -3.88 34.18 5.70
N TYR A 410 -3.05 34.24 6.73
CA TYR A 410 -2.42 33.05 7.30
C TYR A 410 -3.45 32.08 7.90
N GLN A 411 -4.42 32.60 8.64
CA GLN A 411 -5.53 31.81 9.15
C GLN A 411 -6.38 31.22 8.02
N ALA A 412 -6.66 32.00 6.98
CA ALA A 412 -7.37 31.54 5.80
C ALA A 412 -6.64 30.40 5.08
N LEU A 413 -5.31 30.50 4.93
CA LEU A 413 -4.47 29.46 4.33
C LEU A 413 -4.53 28.12 5.09
N ASN A 414 -4.65 28.17 6.43
CA ASN A 414 -4.71 26.98 7.27
C ASN A 414 -6.13 26.46 7.55
N SER A 415 -7.15 27.13 7.01
CA SER A 415 -8.57 26.78 7.20
C SER A 415 -9.31 26.59 5.88
N LEU A 416 -8.59 26.19 4.81
CA LEU A 416 -9.19 26.01 3.46
C LEU A 416 -10.30 24.95 3.43
N GLU A 417 -10.31 24.00 4.37
CA GLU A 417 -11.40 23.02 4.51
C GLU A 417 -12.69 23.64 5.07
N SER A 418 -12.60 24.74 5.80
CA SER A 418 -13.77 25.36 6.43
C SER A 418 -14.82 25.76 5.38
N PRO A 419 -16.10 25.50 5.61
CA PRO A 419 -17.19 25.93 4.73
C PRO A 419 -17.22 27.45 4.56
N ASN A 420 -16.83 28.20 5.58
CA ASN A 420 -16.82 29.67 5.56
C ASN A 420 -15.62 30.25 4.80
N ASN A 421 -14.63 29.46 4.48
CA ASN A 421 -13.48 29.89 3.70
C ASN A 421 -13.82 29.82 2.21
N LEU A 422 -13.74 30.92 1.51
CA LEU A 422 -14.18 31.04 0.10
C LEU A 422 -13.08 30.71 -0.91
N TYR A 423 -11.81 30.60 -0.48
CA TYR A 423 -10.67 30.42 -1.38
C TYR A 423 -10.69 29.02 -2.03
N ARG A 424 -10.45 29.00 -3.34
CA ARG A 424 -10.34 27.78 -4.15
C ARG A 424 -9.00 27.66 -4.87
N VAL A 425 -8.26 28.76 -4.97
CA VAL A 425 -6.97 28.83 -5.63
C VAL A 425 -5.95 29.44 -4.69
N VAL A 426 -4.77 28.83 -4.64
CA VAL A 426 -3.62 29.34 -3.89
C VAL A 426 -2.44 29.50 -4.83
N PHE A 427 -1.83 30.66 -4.85
CA PHE A 427 -0.55 30.91 -5.51
C PHE A 427 0.57 30.96 -4.46
N ALA A 428 1.62 30.16 -4.63
CA ALA A 428 2.69 30.07 -3.63
C ALA A 428 4.06 29.78 -4.24
N VAL A 429 5.11 30.21 -3.50
CA VAL A 429 6.51 29.86 -3.70
C VAL A 429 6.95 28.93 -2.56
N ALA A 430 8.20 28.67 -2.36
CA ALA A 430 8.78 27.56 -1.58
C ALA A 430 8.30 27.30 -0.12
N LYS A 431 7.57 28.20 0.54
CA LYS A 431 7.31 28.12 1.99
C LYS A 431 6.08 27.33 2.48
N LEU A 432 5.27 26.72 1.60
CA LEU A 432 4.16 25.87 2.03
C LEU A 432 4.60 24.45 2.45
N THR A 433 5.90 24.21 2.57
CA THR A 433 6.46 22.88 2.82
C THR A 433 6.42 22.46 4.28
N GLU A 434 6.44 23.41 5.24
CA GLU A 434 6.45 23.11 6.67
C GLU A 434 5.24 23.73 7.39
N GLY A 435 4.51 22.92 8.14
CA GLY A 435 3.36 23.38 8.95
C GLY A 435 2.04 23.53 8.22
N TRP A 436 2.03 23.58 6.89
CA TRP A 436 0.79 23.65 6.11
C TRP A 436 0.05 22.32 6.06
N ASP A 437 -1.22 22.32 6.41
CA ASP A 437 -2.00 21.12 6.63
C ASP A 437 -3.44 21.34 6.10
N VAL A 438 -3.65 21.00 4.83
CA VAL A 438 -4.91 21.18 4.14
C VAL A 438 -5.32 19.88 3.46
N LEU A 439 -6.51 19.40 3.79
CA LEU A 439 -7.03 18.11 3.32
C LEU A 439 -7.70 18.20 1.94
N ASN A 440 -8.33 19.35 1.64
CA ASN A 440 -9.07 19.55 0.39
C ASN A 440 -8.22 20.05 -0.79
N LEU A 441 -6.89 19.91 -0.72
CA LEU A 441 -6.00 20.10 -1.86
C LEU A 441 -6.14 18.91 -2.81
N TYR A 442 -6.56 19.16 -4.04
CA TYR A 442 -6.77 18.12 -5.04
C TYR A 442 -5.89 18.26 -6.29
N ASP A 443 -5.40 19.46 -6.54
CA ASP A 443 -4.58 19.73 -7.71
C ASP A 443 -3.38 20.60 -7.33
N ILE A 444 -2.18 20.17 -7.71
CA ILE A 444 -0.94 20.96 -7.61
C ILE A 444 -0.43 21.19 -9.02
N VAL A 445 -0.31 22.42 -9.42
CA VAL A 445 0.15 22.81 -10.75
C VAL A 445 1.51 23.47 -10.64
N ARG A 446 2.50 22.87 -11.27
CA ARG A 446 3.82 23.47 -11.40
C ARG A 446 3.82 24.50 -12.51
N ILE A 447 4.13 25.75 -12.16
CA ILE A 447 4.35 26.82 -13.14
C ILE A 447 5.79 26.69 -13.64
N SER A 448 5.94 26.42 -14.93
CA SER A 448 7.22 26.22 -15.58
C SER A 448 7.79 27.54 -16.13
N ASN A 449 9.10 27.70 -15.99
CA ASN A 449 9.83 28.80 -16.65
C ASN A 449 10.51 28.23 -17.91
N LEU A 450 9.88 28.37 -19.03
CA LEU A 450 10.43 28.01 -20.33
C LEU A 450 11.67 28.84 -20.60
N GLY A 451 12.89 28.33 -20.35
CA GLY A 451 14.10 28.96 -20.82
C GLY A 451 15.39 28.81 -20.00
N LYS A 452 15.39 28.36 -18.75
CA LYS A 452 16.64 28.22 -17.97
C LYS A 452 16.63 26.99 -17.08
N ILE A 453 17.01 25.86 -17.59
CA ILE A 453 17.21 24.62 -16.81
C ILE A 453 18.67 24.65 -16.30
N ASN A 454 18.86 24.56 -14.97
CA ASN A 454 20.16 24.49 -14.33
C ASN A 454 20.23 23.25 -13.43
N ASP A 455 20.86 22.19 -13.92
CA ASP A 455 20.87 20.82 -13.39
C ASP A 455 21.14 20.66 -11.89
N LYS A 456 21.92 21.55 -11.28
CA LYS A 456 22.26 21.44 -9.84
C LYS A 456 21.23 22.04 -8.87
N ARG A 457 20.41 22.97 -9.33
CA ARG A 457 19.35 23.59 -8.51
C ARG A 457 18.07 22.74 -8.48
N ASP A 458 17.85 21.94 -9.50
CA ASP A 458 16.62 21.17 -9.69
C ASP A 458 16.46 20.03 -8.68
N ALA A 459 17.54 19.41 -8.17
CA ALA A 459 17.46 18.34 -7.19
C ALA A 459 16.91 18.78 -5.81
N LYS A 460 17.20 20.05 -5.40
CA LYS A 460 16.62 20.59 -4.14
C LYS A 460 15.16 20.98 -4.30
N SER A 461 14.77 21.50 -5.46
CA SER A 461 13.40 21.88 -5.71
C SER A 461 12.47 20.66 -5.80
N THR A 462 12.92 19.59 -6.43
CA THR A 462 12.15 18.34 -6.55
C THR A 462 11.93 17.62 -5.21
N ASN A 463 12.87 17.71 -4.27
CA ASN A 463 12.65 17.19 -2.91
C ASN A 463 11.57 17.98 -2.16
N SER A 464 11.59 19.32 -2.28
CA SER A 464 10.55 20.16 -1.68
C SER A 464 9.17 19.92 -2.30
N GLU A 465 9.10 19.65 -3.60
CA GLU A 465 7.86 19.32 -4.30
C GLU A 465 7.34 17.93 -3.93
N ALA A 466 8.22 16.94 -3.78
CA ALA A 466 7.87 15.63 -3.30
C ALA A 466 7.26 15.68 -1.87
N GLN A 467 7.82 16.52 -0.99
CA GLN A 467 7.23 16.78 0.33
C GLN A 467 5.85 17.45 0.25
N LEU A 468 5.68 18.41 -0.66
CA LEU A 468 4.41 19.09 -0.89
C LEU A 468 3.35 18.12 -1.43
N ILE A 469 3.71 17.26 -2.37
CA ILE A 469 2.83 16.19 -2.88
C ILE A 469 2.42 15.26 -1.74
N GLY A 470 3.35 14.83 -0.88
CA GLY A 470 3.04 14.01 0.28
C GLY A 470 2.08 14.67 1.27
N ARG A 471 2.14 15.99 1.45
CA ARG A 471 1.19 16.75 2.27
C ARG A 471 -0.17 16.86 1.59
N GLY A 472 -0.21 17.16 0.29
CA GLY A 472 -1.46 17.21 -0.50
C GLY A 472 -2.17 15.87 -0.62
N ALA A 473 -1.42 14.77 -0.51
CA ALA A 473 -1.96 13.41 -0.54
C ALA A 473 -2.80 13.03 0.68
N ARG A 474 -2.87 13.87 1.72
CA ARG A 474 -3.73 13.59 2.88
C ARG A 474 -5.18 13.43 2.47
N TYR A 475 -5.81 12.40 2.99
CA TYR A 475 -7.19 12.10 2.67
C TYR A 475 -8.14 13.18 3.23
N ASN A 476 -9.07 13.62 2.41
CA ASN A 476 -10.13 14.55 2.80
C ASN A 476 -11.42 13.76 3.01
N PRO A 477 -11.82 13.47 4.28
CA PRO A 477 -13.04 12.72 4.55
C PRO A 477 -14.27 13.48 4.08
N PHE A 478 -15.18 12.80 3.42
CA PHE A 478 -16.48 13.34 3.04
C PHE A 478 -17.59 12.29 3.29
N PRO A 479 -18.84 12.74 3.58
CA PRO A 479 -19.94 11.80 3.80
C PRO A 479 -20.37 11.14 2.49
N LEU A 480 -20.56 9.83 2.50
CA LEU A 480 -21.19 9.06 1.44
C LEU A 480 -22.27 8.20 2.09
N ASN A 481 -23.53 8.36 1.67
CA ASN A 481 -24.67 7.71 2.32
C ASN A 481 -24.70 7.94 3.85
N GLN A 482 -24.40 9.18 4.28
CA GLN A 482 -24.29 9.60 5.68
C GLN A 482 -23.14 8.95 6.49
N VAL A 483 -22.27 8.15 5.86
CA VAL A 483 -21.11 7.55 6.50
C VAL A 483 -19.84 8.30 6.10
N ILE A 484 -19.10 8.79 7.10
CA ILE A 484 -17.78 9.40 6.90
C ILE A 484 -16.73 8.30 7.03
N SER A 485 -15.89 8.12 5.99
CA SER A 485 -14.74 7.24 6.04
C SER A 485 -13.46 8.08 6.08
N TYR A 486 -12.46 7.59 6.81
CA TYR A 486 -11.11 8.14 6.83
C TYR A 486 -10.16 7.38 5.90
N GLN A 487 -10.68 6.43 5.12
CA GLN A 487 -9.97 5.66 4.11
C GLN A 487 -10.67 5.81 2.77
N ARG A 488 -9.92 5.71 1.67
CA ARG A 488 -10.46 5.71 0.31
C ARG A 488 -11.45 4.56 0.13
N ARG A 489 -12.50 4.83 -0.62
CA ARG A 489 -13.64 3.92 -0.85
C ARG A 489 -13.79 3.49 -2.30
N PHE A 490 -13.19 4.26 -3.24
CA PHE A 490 -13.38 4.05 -4.66
C PHE A 490 -12.26 3.27 -5.35
N ASP A 491 -11.26 2.78 -4.61
CA ASP A 491 -10.15 2.00 -5.16
C ASP A 491 -10.59 0.73 -5.91
N GLU A 492 -11.75 0.19 -5.58
CA GLU A 492 -12.36 -1.00 -6.19
C GLU A 492 -13.55 -0.66 -7.11
N SER A 493 -13.75 0.63 -7.39
CA SER A 493 -14.84 1.07 -8.26
C SER A 493 -14.50 0.82 -9.72
N ASP A 494 -15.41 0.21 -10.47
CA ASP A 494 -15.32 0.09 -11.92
C ASP A 494 -15.46 1.44 -12.62
N GLU A 495 -15.99 2.45 -11.91
CA GLU A 495 -16.21 3.79 -12.42
C GLU A 495 -14.99 4.68 -12.16
N THR A 496 -14.18 4.87 -13.20
CA THR A 496 -12.94 5.67 -13.13
C THR A 496 -13.18 7.11 -12.64
N ALA A 497 -14.33 7.71 -12.94
CA ALA A 497 -14.68 9.05 -12.51
C ALA A 497 -14.80 9.20 -10.98
N SER A 498 -15.23 8.15 -10.27
CA SER A 498 -15.34 8.15 -8.81
C SER A 498 -13.98 8.28 -8.12
N LEU A 499 -12.90 7.78 -8.74
CA LEU A 499 -11.53 7.90 -8.23
C LEU A 499 -11.05 9.36 -8.14
N LEU A 500 -11.65 10.28 -8.94
CA LEU A 500 -11.33 11.71 -8.87
C LEU A 500 -11.55 12.32 -7.49
N LEU A 501 -12.51 11.80 -6.73
CA LEU A 501 -12.87 12.32 -5.41
C LEU A 501 -11.81 11.97 -4.36
N GLU A 502 -10.95 11.02 -4.68
CA GLU A 502 -9.93 10.47 -3.76
C GLU A 502 -8.52 10.53 -4.36
N THR A 503 -8.31 11.37 -5.39
CA THR A 503 -7.03 11.51 -6.09
C THR A 503 -6.51 12.94 -6.05
N LEU A 504 -5.24 13.09 -5.68
CA LEU A 504 -4.44 14.30 -5.87
C LEU A 504 -3.77 14.24 -7.24
N HIS A 505 -3.94 15.27 -8.05
CA HIS A 505 -3.27 15.40 -9.33
C HIS A 505 -2.11 16.41 -9.24
N TYR A 506 -0.96 15.98 -9.74
CA TYR A 506 0.22 16.83 -9.91
C TYR A 506 0.38 17.14 -11.39
N HIS A 507 0.14 18.39 -11.77
CA HIS A 507 0.17 18.87 -13.15
C HIS A 507 1.55 19.47 -13.48
N THR A 508 2.15 19.02 -14.58
CA THR A 508 3.43 19.53 -15.07
C THR A 508 3.48 19.55 -16.58
N LEU A 509 4.29 20.43 -17.14
CA LEU A 509 4.63 20.37 -18.56
C LEU A 509 5.56 19.19 -18.84
N ASN A 510 5.67 18.82 -20.12
CA ASN A 510 6.58 17.75 -20.57
C ASN A 510 8.03 18.23 -20.52
N GLU A 511 8.66 18.17 -19.36
CA GLU A 511 10.05 18.52 -19.09
C GLU A 511 10.81 17.25 -18.62
N PRO A 512 11.42 16.46 -19.54
CA PRO A 512 11.94 15.12 -19.24
C PRO A 512 12.96 15.08 -18.10
N GLN A 513 13.89 16.04 -18.04
CA GLN A 513 14.91 16.09 -16.99
C GLN A 513 14.32 16.40 -15.60
N TYR A 514 13.40 17.35 -15.55
CA TYR A 514 12.69 17.69 -14.31
C TYR A 514 11.88 16.50 -13.81
N ILE A 515 11.13 15.86 -14.70
CA ILE A 515 10.31 14.69 -14.38
C ILE A 515 11.18 13.56 -13.83
N LYS A 516 12.34 13.30 -14.46
CA LYS A 516 13.28 12.29 -13.94
C LYS A 516 13.77 12.61 -12.54
N ASN A 517 14.10 13.87 -12.26
CA ASN A 517 14.54 14.29 -10.92
C ASN A 517 13.41 14.21 -9.90
N LEU A 518 12.19 14.61 -10.27
CA LEU A 518 11.02 14.50 -9.41
C LEU A 518 10.72 13.03 -9.08
N MET A 519 10.71 12.14 -10.07
CA MET A 519 10.51 10.71 -9.85
C MET A 519 11.57 10.14 -8.91
N THR A 520 12.83 10.52 -9.08
CA THR A 520 13.89 10.11 -8.14
C THR A 520 13.63 10.60 -6.71
N SER A 521 13.10 11.82 -6.55
CA SER A 521 12.77 12.38 -5.22
C SER A 521 11.55 11.69 -4.61
N LEU A 522 10.56 11.38 -5.41
CA LEU A 522 9.36 10.64 -4.99
C LEU A 522 9.69 9.19 -4.60
N ASP A 523 10.53 8.52 -5.39
CA ASP A 523 11.03 7.17 -5.06
C ASP A 523 11.81 7.15 -3.74
N LYS A 524 12.63 8.18 -3.46
CA LYS A 524 13.33 8.32 -2.17
C LYS A 524 12.38 8.47 -0.99
N MET A 525 11.23 9.09 -1.21
CA MET A 525 10.18 9.25 -0.22
C MET A 525 9.20 8.06 -0.18
N ASN A 526 9.43 7.02 -0.98
CA ASN A 526 8.53 5.89 -1.21
C ASN A 526 7.11 6.34 -1.60
N LEU A 527 7.02 7.39 -2.40
CA LEU A 527 5.80 7.88 -3.03
C LEU A 527 5.71 7.28 -4.43
N ALA A 528 4.87 6.27 -4.60
CA ALA A 528 4.50 5.81 -5.93
C ALA A 528 3.52 6.82 -6.56
N THR A 529 3.97 7.51 -7.59
CA THR A 529 3.07 8.31 -8.43
C THR A 529 2.66 7.49 -9.63
N GLY A 530 1.41 7.08 -9.68
CA GLY A 530 0.82 6.60 -10.93
C GLY A 530 0.85 7.73 -11.96
N THR A 531 1.26 7.45 -13.19
CA THR A 531 0.89 8.30 -14.32
C THR A 531 -0.56 8.04 -14.66
N ASP A 532 -1.29 9.07 -15.06
CA ASP A 532 -2.66 8.94 -15.58
C ASP A 532 -2.66 8.33 -17.00
N GLU A 533 -1.53 7.80 -17.43
CA GLU A 533 -1.37 7.06 -18.68
C GLU A 533 -2.03 5.68 -18.53
N LYS A 534 -2.75 5.25 -19.55
CA LYS A 534 -3.17 3.86 -19.69
C LYS A 534 -1.96 2.95 -19.51
N ASN A 535 -2.12 1.85 -18.81
CA ASN A 535 -1.07 0.86 -18.61
C ASN A 535 -0.26 0.65 -19.90
N PRO A 536 1.05 0.92 -19.92
CA PRO A 536 1.81 0.86 -21.16
C PRO A 536 1.72 -0.54 -21.76
N LEU A 537 1.38 -0.60 -23.03
CA LEU A 537 1.36 -1.83 -23.81
C LEU A 537 2.78 -2.11 -24.29
N ILE A 538 3.37 -3.19 -23.79
CA ILE A 538 4.72 -3.61 -24.16
C ILE A 538 4.63 -4.80 -25.10
N GLU A 539 5.40 -4.76 -26.16
CA GLU A 539 5.57 -5.87 -27.08
C GLU A 539 6.78 -6.71 -26.64
N ILE A 540 6.53 -7.95 -26.32
CA ILE A 540 7.55 -8.94 -25.90
C ILE A 540 7.87 -9.79 -27.13
N ARG A 541 9.11 -9.74 -27.58
CA ARG A 541 9.56 -10.40 -28.82
C ARG A 541 10.54 -11.51 -28.54
N LEU A 542 10.37 -12.61 -29.25
CA LEU A 542 11.36 -13.69 -29.30
C LEU A 542 12.66 -13.21 -29.94
N LYS A 543 13.78 -13.67 -29.41
CA LYS A 543 15.09 -13.36 -29.96
C LYS A 543 15.28 -13.96 -31.35
N PRO A 544 15.80 -13.21 -32.31
CA PRO A 544 16.11 -13.74 -33.65
C PRO A 544 17.12 -14.89 -33.62
N SER A 545 18.02 -14.91 -32.64
CA SER A 545 18.97 -16.02 -32.40
C SER A 545 18.24 -17.30 -32.07
N PHE A 546 17.26 -17.24 -31.12
CA PHE A 546 16.47 -18.40 -30.74
C PHE A 546 15.61 -18.95 -31.90
N LYS A 547 14.97 -18.07 -32.69
CA LYS A 547 14.20 -18.49 -33.89
C LYS A 547 15.00 -19.28 -34.95
N LYS A 548 16.31 -19.20 -34.88
CA LYS A 548 17.22 -19.94 -35.78
C LYS A 548 17.64 -21.29 -35.25
N THR A 549 17.41 -21.58 -34.02
CA THR A 549 17.83 -22.84 -33.36
C THR A 549 17.00 -24.03 -33.82
N LYS A 550 17.57 -25.24 -33.71
CA LYS A 550 16.88 -26.51 -33.98
C LYS A 550 15.71 -26.67 -33.01
N VAL A 551 15.94 -26.33 -31.70
CA VAL A 551 14.91 -26.39 -30.65
C VAL A 551 13.67 -25.57 -31.02
N PHE A 552 13.80 -24.37 -31.56
CA PHE A 552 12.66 -23.57 -31.97
C PHE A 552 11.87 -24.24 -33.13
N LYS A 553 12.57 -24.77 -34.13
CA LYS A 553 11.96 -25.31 -35.35
C LYS A 553 11.34 -26.69 -35.20
N THR A 554 11.93 -27.54 -34.36
CA THR A 554 11.52 -28.97 -34.26
C THR A 554 11.21 -29.40 -32.83
N GLY A 555 11.52 -28.55 -31.81
CA GLY A 555 11.24 -28.86 -30.42
C GLY A 555 9.74 -28.73 -30.08
N LYS A 556 9.34 -29.39 -29.00
CA LYS A 556 7.96 -29.40 -28.49
C LYS A 556 7.93 -29.05 -27.02
N LEU A 557 6.84 -28.39 -26.58
CA LEU A 557 6.50 -28.21 -25.19
C LEU A 557 5.48 -29.26 -24.80
N TYR A 558 5.75 -29.98 -23.73
CA TYR A 558 4.92 -31.08 -23.29
C TYR A 558 4.01 -30.64 -22.13
N TYR A 559 2.71 -30.84 -22.30
CA TYR A 559 1.69 -30.60 -21.29
C TYR A 559 0.69 -31.74 -21.29
N ASN A 560 0.07 -31.98 -20.13
CA ASN A 560 -0.86 -33.08 -20.02
C ASN A 560 -2.24 -32.74 -20.59
N GLU A 561 -2.90 -33.74 -21.14
CA GLU A 561 -4.25 -33.65 -21.66
C GLU A 561 -5.30 -33.58 -20.55
N THR A 562 -6.48 -33.12 -20.90
CA THR A 562 -7.65 -33.12 -20.01
C THR A 562 -8.70 -34.11 -20.52
N GLU A 563 -9.38 -34.80 -19.61
CA GLU A 563 -10.56 -35.59 -19.90
C GLU A 563 -11.80 -34.98 -19.24
N GLU A 564 -12.95 -35.17 -19.83
CA GLU A 564 -14.23 -34.70 -19.28
C GLU A 564 -14.59 -35.49 -18.02
N ILE A 565 -14.99 -34.76 -16.98
CA ILE A 565 -15.58 -35.34 -15.78
C ILE A 565 -17.08 -35.50 -16.03
N PRO A 566 -17.61 -36.73 -16.08
CA PRO A 566 -19.02 -36.95 -16.30
C PRO A 566 -19.83 -36.40 -15.12
N ASP A 567 -21.00 -35.86 -15.43
CA ASP A 567 -21.94 -35.36 -14.41
C ASP A 567 -22.28 -36.41 -13.34
N SER A 568 -22.22 -37.71 -13.69
CA SER A 568 -22.40 -38.83 -12.76
C SER A 568 -21.37 -38.90 -11.64
N HIS A 569 -20.22 -38.21 -11.76
CA HIS A 569 -19.22 -38.11 -10.71
C HIS A 569 -19.74 -37.30 -9.49
N TYR A 570 -20.54 -36.29 -9.75
CA TYR A 570 -20.96 -35.29 -8.77
C TYR A 570 -22.24 -35.69 -7.99
N VAL A 571 -22.16 -36.80 -7.26
CA VAL A 571 -23.32 -37.39 -6.55
C VAL A 571 -23.58 -36.85 -5.15
N ASN A 572 -22.58 -36.21 -4.51
CA ASN A 572 -22.66 -35.62 -3.18
C ASN A 572 -21.57 -34.56 -2.99
N PHE A 573 -21.60 -33.83 -1.86
CA PHE A 573 -20.62 -32.76 -1.60
C PHE A 573 -19.18 -33.24 -1.50
N ARG A 574 -18.90 -34.47 -1.12
CA ARG A 574 -17.55 -35.00 -1.10
C ARG A 574 -16.93 -35.05 -2.49
N ALA A 575 -17.74 -35.31 -3.53
CA ALA A 575 -17.28 -35.26 -4.91
C ALA A 575 -16.87 -33.86 -5.39
N TYR A 576 -17.22 -32.81 -4.63
CA TYR A 576 -16.79 -31.43 -4.84
C TYR A 576 -15.61 -31.03 -3.96
N GLY A 577 -15.08 -31.95 -3.16
CA GLY A 577 -14.10 -31.63 -2.13
C GLY A 577 -14.66 -30.83 -0.96
N ILE A 578 -15.98 -30.85 -0.76
CA ILE A 578 -16.65 -30.08 0.30
C ILE A 578 -16.89 -30.94 1.53
N GLU A 579 -16.25 -30.58 2.63
CA GLU A 579 -16.59 -31.07 3.96
C GLU A 579 -17.49 -30.06 4.66
N ILE A 580 -18.76 -30.42 4.86
CA ILE A 580 -19.75 -29.54 5.52
C ILE A 580 -19.29 -29.12 6.92
N SER A 581 -18.60 -30.00 7.66
CA SER A 581 -18.05 -29.70 8.98
C SER A 581 -17.06 -28.52 8.97
N SER A 582 -16.27 -28.39 7.93
CA SER A 582 -15.26 -27.31 7.79
C SER A 582 -15.93 -25.94 7.58
N ILE A 583 -17.01 -25.88 6.80
CA ILE A 583 -17.76 -24.63 6.52
C ILE A 583 -18.85 -24.32 7.53
N ALA A 584 -19.17 -25.29 8.40
CA ALA A 584 -20.15 -25.09 9.46
C ALA A 584 -19.63 -24.27 10.66
N ASN A 585 -18.38 -23.80 10.59
CA ASN A 585 -17.76 -22.91 11.59
C ASN A 585 -17.94 -21.44 11.17
N ILE A 586 -18.88 -20.74 11.77
CA ILE A 586 -19.25 -19.38 11.40
C ILE A 586 -18.83 -18.40 12.48
N THR A 587 -18.01 -17.43 12.13
CA THR A 587 -17.72 -16.32 13.04
C THR A 587 -18.83 -15.27 12.95
N TYR A 588 -19.44 -14.97 14.08
CA TYR A 588 -20.43 -13.93 14.21
C TYR A 588 -20.21 -13.14 15.51
N LEU A 589 -19.87 -11.86 15.36
CA LEU A 589 -19.63 -10.95 16.46
C LEU A 589 -20.72 -9.87 16.47
N LYS A 590 -21.31 -9.60 17.65
CA LYS A 590 -22.42 -8.65 17.80
C LYS A 590 -22.04 -7.24 17.46
N SER A 591 -20.83 -6.82 17.81
CA SER A 591 -20.31 -5.48 17.53
C SER A 591 -19.40 -5.48 16.31
N THR A 592 -19.89 -4.98 15.21
CA THR A 592 -19.07 -4.80 13.98
C THR A 592 -17.98 -3.72 14.12
N TYR A 593 -18.02 -2.90 15.16
CA TYR A 593 -17.05 -1.82 15.42
C TYR A 593 -16.02 -2.13 16.51
N GLU A 594 -16.30 -3.10 17.39
CA GLU A 594 -15.41 -3.49 18.50
C GLU A 594 -14.53 -4.72 18.19
N THR A 595 -14.78 -5.42 17.09
CA THR A 595 -14.14 -6.69 16.77
C THR A 595 -12.64 -6.61 16.51
N ALA A 596 -12.09 -5.42 16.23
CA ALA A 596 -10.65 -5.25 16.09
C ALA A 596 -9.89 -5.30 17.43
N TYR A 597 -10.61 -5.37 18.56
CA TYR A 597 -10.03 -5.23 19.91
C TYR A 597 -10.45 -6.34 20.88
N LEU A 598 -11.18 -7.35 20.42
CA LEU A 598 -11.47 -8.49 21.26
C LEU A 598 -10.22 -9.37 21.39
N SER A 599 -9.78 -9.60 22.62
CA SER A 599 -8.72 -10.58 22.89
C SER A 599 -9.17 -11.98 22.49
N ALA A 600 -8.22 -12.85 22.15
CA ALA A 600 -8.52 -14.26 21.88
C ALA A 600 -9.29 -14.92 23.04
N GLU A 601 -9.10 -14.46 24.27
CA GLU A 601 -9.81 -14.90 25.47
C GLU A 601 -11.27 -14.42 25.54
N ALA A 602 -11.64 -13.37 24.80
CA ALA A 602 -12.99 -12.83 24.73
C ALA A 602 -13.85 -13.52 23.66
N ILE A 603 -13.28 -14.43 22.88
CA ILE A 603 -13.94 -15.15 21.78
C ILE A 603 -14.00 -16.63 22.11
N GLU A 604 -15.15 -17.24 21.94
CA GLU A 604 -15.36 -18.66 22.18
C GLU A 604 -16.17 -19.29 21.03
N SER A 605 -15.78 -20.50 20.61
CA SER A 605 -16.54 -21.28 19.64
C SER A 605 -17.61 -22.12 20.35
N LYS A 606 -18.87 -21.84 20.05
CA LYS A 606 -20.02 -22.55 20.61
C LYS A 606 -20.71 -23.38 19.55
N THR A 607 -20.88 -24.66 19.78
CA THR A 607 -21.64 -25.56 18.90
C THR A 607 -23.11 -25.39 19.10
N VAL A 608 -23.82 -24.93 18.08
CA VAL A 608 -25.28 -24.77 18.07
C VAL A 608 -25.89 -25.93 17.29
N GLN A 609 -26.69 -26.75 17.96
CA GLN A 609 -27.50 -27.72 17.25
C GLN A 609 -28.66 -27.01 16.52
N LEU A 610 -29.15 -27.59 15.41
CA LEU A 610 -30.30 -27.10 14.65
C LEU A 610 -31.52 -26.74 15.49
N ARG A 611 -31.68 -27.37 16.68
CA ARG A 611 -32.72 -27.02 17.63
C ARG A 611 -32.64 -25.57 18.13
N GLY A 612 -31.44 -24.95 18.08
CA GLY A 612 -31.24 -23.53 18.44
C GLY A 612 -31.48 -22.55 17.27
N ILE A 613 -31.36 -23.04 16.03
CA ILE A 613 -31.63 -22.24 14.83
C ILE A 613 -32.68 -22.99 14.01
N ASP A 614 -33.91 -22.50 14.06
CA ASP A 614 -35.08 -23.12 13.40
C ASP A 614 -34.84 -23.25 11.86
N ILE A 615 -35.26 -24.36 11.28
CA ILE A 615 -35.20 -24.64 9.84
C ILE A 615 -35.75 -23.52 8.97
N ARG A 616 -36.68 -22.71 9.52
CA ARG A 616 -37.23 -21.53 8.84
C ARG A 616 -36.15 -20.53 8.42
N TYR A 617 -35.07 -20.37 9.21
CA TYR A 617 -33.95 -19.47 8.87
C TYR A 617 -33.18 -19.98 7.67
N PHE A 618 -32.94 -21.29 7.57
CA PHE A 618 -32.28 -21.92 6.43
C PHE A 618 -33.12 -21.77 5.15
N LYS A 619 -34.41 -22.08 5.23
CA LYS A 619 -35.31 -21.89 4.09
C LYS A 619 -35.43 -20.44 3.66
N LYS A 620 -35.50 -19.52 4.62
CA LYS A 620 -35.55 -18.07 4.31
C LYS A 620 -34.26 -17.57 3.68
N SER A 621 -33.10 -18.00 4.16
CA SER A 621 -31.78 -17.63 3.58
C SER A 621 -31.68 -18.10 2.13
N ILE A 622 -31.97 -19.36 1.86
CA ILE A 622 -31.96 -19.90 0.48
C ILE A 622 -32.93 -19.16 -0.43
N SER A 623 -34.15 -18.86 0.05
CA SER A 623 -35.15 -18.15 -0.77
C SER A 623 -34.70 -16.76 -1.21
N ARG A 624 -33.77 -16.14 -0.47
CA ARG A 624 -33.21 -14.81 -0.78
C ARG A 624 -32.03 -14.88 -1.74
N SER A 625 -31.40 -16.05 -1.91
CA SER A 625 -30.24 -16.24 -2.76
C SER A 625 -30.64 -16.76 -4.13
N ASN A 626 -30.30 -16.02 -5.18
CA ASN A 626 -30.51 -16.46 -6.56
C ASN A 626 -29.73 -17.73 -6.91
N PHE A 627 -28.56 -17.94 -6.28
CA PHE A 627 -27.73 -19.13 -6.51
C PHE A 627 -28.46 -20.41 -6.09
N PHE A 628 -29.14 -20.41 -4.94
CA PHE A 628 -29.84 -21.58 -4.41
C PHE A 628 -31.24 -21.82 -4.98
N ARG A 629 -31.65 -21.08 -6.01
CA ARG A 629 -32.81 -21.47 -6.81
C ARG A 629 -32.51 -22.77 -7.53
N PHE A 630 -33.45 -23.72 -7.50
CA PHE A 630 -33.23 -25.06 -8.05
C PHE A 630 -32.62 -25.07 -9.47
N GLU A 631 -33.14 -24.26 -10.34
CA GLU A 631 -32.64 -24.14 -11.75
C GLU A 631 -31.18 -23.66 -11.84
N ASN A 632 -30.77 -22.77 -10.96
CA ASN A 632 -29.41 -22.28 -10.93
C ASN A 632 -28.49 -23.25 -10.20
N LEU A 633 -28.94 -23.81 -9.09
CA LEU A 633 -28.22 -24.79 -8.31
C LEU A 633 -27.93 -26.05 -9.12
N LYS A 634 -28.89 -26.53 -9.93
CA LYS A 634 -28.75 -27.70 -10.78
C LYS A 634 -27.66 -27.55 -11.87
N LYS A 635 -27.28 -26.33 -12.22
CA LYS A 635 -26.15 -26.10 -13.16
C LYS A 635 -24.80 -26.52 -12.56
N TYR A 636 -24.72 -26.54 -11.25
CA TYR A 636 -23.53 -26.91 -10.48
C TYR A 636 -23.68 -28.26 -9.79
N LEU A 637 -24.91 -28.68 -9.49
CA LEU A 637 -25.26 -29.96 -8.89
C LEU A 637 -26.12 -30.78 -9.85
N PRO A 638 -25.53 -31.36 -10.92
CA PRO A 638 -26.27 -32.00 -12.00
C PRO A 638 -27.12 -33.19 -11.54
N ASN A 639 -26.72 -33.88 -10.48
CA ASN A 639 -27.43 -35.02 -9.91
C ASN A 639 -28.49 -34.67 -8.84
N LEU A 640 -28.67 -33.36 -8.55
CA LEU A 640 -29.67 -32.90 -7.61
C LEU A 640 -31.08 -33.14 -8.20
N LYS A 641 -31.93 -33.87 -7.47
CA LYS A 641 -33.27 -34.24 -7.94
C LYS A 641 -34.34 -33.21 -7.61
N SER A 642 -34.23 -32.58 -6.44
CA SER A 642 -35.20 -31.58 -5.96
C SER A 642 -34.56 -30.75 -4.84
N MET A 643 -35.21 -29.67 -4.41
CA MET A 643 -34.78 -28.93 -3.20
C MET A 643 -34.97 -29.76 -1.92
N GLU A 644 -35.86 -30.77 -1.88
CA GLU A 644 -35.95 -31.71 -0.78
C GLU A 644 -34.74 -32.64 -0.73
N ASP A 645 -34.27 -33.09 -1.88
CA ASP A 645 -33.02 -33.85 -2.01
C ASP A 645 -31.82 -33.06 -1.52
N PHE A 646 -31.75 -31.72 -1.83
CA PHE A 646 -30.70 -30.85 -1.32
C PHE A 646 -30.58 -30.79 0.21
N TRP A 647 -31.73 -30.93 0.91
CA TRP A 647 -31.79 -30.99 2.35
C TRP A 647 -31.44 -32.37 2.92
N GLY A 648 -31.42 -33.38 2.08
CA GLY A 648 -31.24 -34.80 2.45
C GLY A 648 -29.77 -35.18 2.72
N GLU A 649 -29.61 -36.47 3.08
CA GLU A 649 -28.30 -37.03 3.51
C GLU A 649 -27.19 -36.99 2.45
N ASN A 650 -27.55 -37.03 1.17
CA ASN A 650 -26.59 -37.00 0.08
C ASN A 650 -25.96 -35.63 -0.11
N TRP A 651 -26.62 -34.55 0.35
CA TRP A 651 -26.15 -33.18 0.17
C TRP A 651 -25.94 -32.51 1.53
N LEU A 652 -26.88 -31.70 1.98
CA LEU A 652 -26.67 -30.85 3.17
C LEU A 652 -26.82 -31.63 4.49
N ASP A 653 -27.51 -32.73 4.48
CA ASP A 653 -27.90 -33.51 5.67
C ASP A 653 -28.41 -32.62 6.83
N LEU A 654 -29.40 -31.81 6.50
CA LEU A 654 -29.90 -30.75 7.40
C LEU A 654 -30.30 -31.26 8.79
N ARG A 655 -30.69 -32.56 8.91
CA ARG A 655 -31.09 -33.16 10.21
C ARG A 655 -29.91 -33.31 11.15
N ASN A 656 -28.73 -33.61 10.60
CA ASN A 656 -27.50 -33.85 11.35
C ASN A 656 -26.55 -32.66 11.32
N LEU A 657 -26.85 -31.61 10.54
CA LEU A 657 -26.04 -30.42 10.42
C LEU A 657 -25.91 -29.72 11.78
N LYS A 658 -24.67 -29.50 12.20
CA LYS A 658 -24.31 -28.70 13.38
C LYS A 658 -23.53 -27.50 12.91
N LEU A 659 -23.98 -26.31 13.29
CA LEU A 659 -23.19 -25.09 13.08
C LEU A 659 -22.43 -24.78 14.37
N SER A 660 -21.17 -24.49 14.22
CA SER A 660 -20.34 -23.94 15.29
C SER A 660 -20.26 -22.42 15.07
N VAL A 661 -20.60 -21.66 16.10
CA VAL A 661 -20.57 -20.19 16.02
C VAL A 661 -19.47 -19.67 16.94
N THR A 662 -18.49 -19.03 16.35
CA THR A 662 -17.45 -18.31 17.08
C THR A 662 -17.98 -16.90 17.39
N THR A 663 -18.10 -16.57 18.65
CA THR A 663 -18.68 -15.30 19.12
C THR A 663 -18.03 -14.86 20.43
N GLU A 664 -18.39 -13.70 20.94
CA GLU A 664 -17.91 -13.21 22.23
C GLU A 664 -18.27 -14.18 23.37
N LYS A 665 -17.36 -14.34 24.34
CA LYS A 665 -17.42 -15.35 25.40
C LYS A 665 -18.72 -15.31 26.21
N ASP A 666 -19.22 -14.14 26.54
CA ASP A 666 -20.40 -13.95 27.34
C ASP A 666 -21.73 -13.97 26.54
N THR A 667 -21.62 -14.23 25.22
CA THR A 667 -22.79 -14.25 24.34
C THR A 667 -23.56 -15.54 24.49
N ILE A 668 -24.85 -15.46 24.80
CA ILE A 668 -25.76 -16.59 24.81
C ILE A 668 -26.37 -16.71 23.42
N VAL A 669 -26.01 -17.78 22.70
CA VAL A 669 -26.41 -17.99 21.29
C VAL A 669 -27.93 -18.19 21.16
N GLU A 670 -28.56 -18.74 22.13
CA GLU A 670 -30.01 -18.93 22.22
C GLU A 670 -30.78 -17.60 22.22
N GLU A 671 -30.18 -16.55 22.76
CA GLU A 671 -30.74 -15.21 22.83
C GLU A 671 -30.55 -14.37 21.55
N PHE A 672 -29.89 -14.93 20.56
CA PHE A 672 -29.78 -14.23 19.27
C PHE A 672 -31.14 -13.89 18.70
N SER A 673 -31.28 -12.66 18.26
CA SER A 673 -32.49 -12.19 17.58
C SER A 673 -32.71 -12.95 16.26
N ALA A 674 -33.88 -12.87 15.71
CA ALA A 674 -34.25 -13.50 14.44
C ALA A 674 -33.31 -12.99 13.28
N MET A 675 -32.90 -11.72 13.34
CA MET A 675 -32.02 -11.13 12.34
C MET A 675 -30.58 -11.67 12.46
N GLU A 676 -30.07 -11.84 13.68
CA GLU A 676 -28.75 -12.40 13.95
C GLU A 676 -28.64 -13.85 13.50
N LYS A 677 -29.65 -14.65 13.87
CA LYS A 677 -29.78 -16.06 13.42
C LYS A 677 -29.80 -16.17 11.89
N LEU A 678 -30.53 -15.27 11.23
CA LEU A 678 -30.56 -15.23 9.76
C LEU A 678 -29.21 -14.87 9.15
N LYS A 679 -28.48 -13.89 9.71
CA LYS A 679 -27.14 -13.53 9.24
C LYS A 679 -26.14 -14.69 9.37
N ILE A 680 -26.17 -15.45 10.45
CA ILE A 680 -25.32 -16.62 10.63
C ILE A 680 -25.58 -17.65 9.53
N VAL A 681 -26.86 -17.92 9.25
CA VAL A 681 -27.25 -18.86 8.20
C VAL A 681 -26.93 -18.32 6.79
N ASP A 682 -27.10 -17.01 6.56
CA ASP A 682 -26.70 -16.37 5.30
C ASP A 682 -25.16 -16.53 5.05
N ASN A 683 -24.34 -16.34 6.09
CA ASN A 683 -22.89 -16.52 5.99
C ASN A 683 -22.51 -17.98 5.66
N PHE A 684 -23.15 -18.94 6.31
CA PHE A 684 -22.96 -20.36 5.99
C PHE A 684 -23.28 -20.66 4.52
N PHE A 685 -24.43 -20.20 4.01
CA PHE A 685 -24.79 -20.45 2.61
C PHE A 685 -23.90 -19.69 1.61
N ASN A 686 -23.40 -18.53 1.96
CA ASN A 686 -22.44 -17.83 1.12
C ASN A 686 -21.13 -18.62 0.97
N LEU A 687 -20.62 -19.20 2.08
CA LEU A 687 -19.45 -20.06 2.07
C LEU A 687 -19.73 -21.35 1.25
N LEU A 688 -20.87 -21.98 1.47
CA LEU A 688 -21.26 -23.19 0.73
C LEU A 688 -21.38 -22.89 -0.77
N ALA A 689 -22.00 -21.79 -1.16
CA ALA A 689 -22.12 -21.40 -2.56
C ALA A 689 -20.76 -21.17 -3.22
N ALA A 690 -19.83 -20.54 -2.50
CA ALA A 690 -18.48 -20.33 -2.98
C ALA A 690 -17.76 -21.68 -3.21
N GLN A 691 -17.86 -22.61 -2.28
CA GLN A 691 -17.24 -23.93 -2.41
C GLN A 691 -17.89 -24.80 -3.50
N ILE A 692 -19.22 -24.79 -3.64
CA ILE A 692 -19.88 -25.49 -4.74
C ILE A 692 -19.39 -25.00 -6.10
N LYS A 693 -19.29 -23.68 -6.30
CA LYS A 693 -18.77 -23.10 -7.53
C LYS A 693 -17.31 -23.45 -7.77
N ALA A 694 -16.51 -23.49 -6.72
CA ALA A 694 -15.10 -23.83 -6.81
C ALA A 694 -14.88 -25.34 -7.09
N GLY A 695 -15.69 -26.20 -6.50
CA GLY A 695 -15.58 -27.64 -6.61
C GLY A 695 -16.17 -28.23 -7.88
N TYR A 696 -17.05 -27.50 -8.58
CA TYR A 696 -17.64 -28.01 -9.85
C TYR A 696 -16.70 -27.76 -11.01
N ARG A 697 -16.09 -28.83 -11.55
CA ARG A 697 -15.19 -28.82 -12.67
C ARG A 697 -15.71 -29.74 -13.78
N LYS A 698 -15.51 -29.37 -15.02
CA LYS A 698 -15.94 -30.18 -16.17
C LYS A 698 -14.86 -31.04 -16.76
N ALA A 699 -13.62 -30.78 -16.40
CA ALA A 699 -12.47 -31.52 -16.87
C ALA A 699 -11.42 -31.68 -15.78
N ARG A 700 -10.69 -32.78 -15.82
CA ARG A 700 -9.49 -33.06 -15.01
C ARG A 700 -8.29 -33.35 -15.89
N GLY A 701 -7.09 -33.19 -15.37
CA GLY A 701 -5.88 -33.62 -16.07
C GLY A 701 -5.80 -35.15 -16.16
N THR A 702 -4.96 -35.62 -17.09
CA THR A 702 -4.56 -37.00 -17.23
C THR A 702 -3.04 -37.10 -17.12
N ASN A 703 -2.50 -38.30 -16.92
CA ASN A 703 -1.06 -38.55 -16.97
C ASN A 703 -0.51 -38.65 -18.41
N ARG A 704 -1.32 -38.36 -19.43
CA ARG A 704 -0.92 -38.35 -20.85
C ARG A 704 -0.42 -36.95 -21.23
N PHE A 705 0.83 -36.91 -21.70
CA PHE A 705 1.49 -35.68 -22.11
C PHE A 705 1.58 -35.63 -23.64
N VAL A 706 1.19 -34.48 -24.20
CA VAL A 706 1.21 -34.20 -25.64
C VAL A 706 2.23 -33.10 -25.92
N GLY A 707 2.99 -33.28 -26.98
CA GLY A 707 4.01 -32.33 -27.41
C GLY A 707 3.45 -31.28 -28.37
N TYR A 708 3.49 -30.00 -27.97
CA TYR A 708 3.05 -28.86 -28.79
C TYR A 708 4.26 -28.17 -29.43
N PRO A 709 4.28 -27.99 -30.78
CA PRO A 709 5.43 -27.42 -31.48
C PRO A 709 5.81 -26.03 -30.99
N ILE A 710 7.06 -25.83 -30.59
CA ILE A 710 7.55 -24.54 -30.05
C ILE A 710 7.28 -23.41 -31.05
N GLU A 711 7.54 -23.60 -32.32
CA GLU A 711 7.34 -22.59 -33.36
C GLU A 711 5.89 -22.08 -33.48
N GLU A 712 4.90 -22.91 -33.11
CA GLU A 712 3.48 -22.54 -33.17
C GLU A 712 2.96 -21.93 -31.86
N TYR A 713 3.58 -22.25 -30.73
CA TYR A 713 3.07 -21.88 -29.39
C TYR A 713 3.90 -20.81 -28.72
N LEU A 714 5.19 -20.68 -29.01
CA LEU A 714 5.99 -19.55 -28.55
C LEU A 714 5.94 -18.43 -29.61
N VAL A 715 5.21 -17.39 -29.32
CA VAL A 715 5.00 -16.27 -30.23
C VAL A 715 5.38 -14.95 -29.59
N ASP A 716 5.58 -13.93 -30.42
CA ASP A 716 5.66 -12.55 -29.93
C ASP A 716 4.28 -12.15 -29.40
N TYR A 717 4.23 -11.52 -28.24
CA TYR A 717 2.96 -11.14 -27.61
C TYR A 717 3.01 -9.73 -27.01
N ARG A 718 1.83 -9.19 -26.70
CA ARG A 718 1.70 -7.87 -26.10
C ARG A 718 1.12 -8.01 -24.71
N LYS A 719 1.74 -7.33 -23.75
CA LYS A 719 1.32 -7.30 -22.35
C LYS A 719 1.22 -5.87 -21.87
N ARG A 720 0.14 -5.53 -21.17
CA ARG A 720 0.07 -4.28 -20.42
C ARG A 720 0.76 -4.48 -19.07
N ILE A 721 1.67 -3.59 -18.73
CA ILE A 721 2.18 -3.55 -17.35
C ILE A 721 1.03 -2.97 -16.52
N PRO A 722 0.49 -3.73 -15.54
CA PRO A 722 -0.50 -3.17 -14.66
C PRO A 722 0.10 -1.96 -13.96
N ASN A 723 -0.60 -0.82 -14.01
CA ASN A 723 -0.29 0.26 -13.11
C ASN A 723 -0.47 -0.32 -11.70
N TYR A 724 0.59 -0.27 -10.89
CA TYR A 724 0.62 -0.85 -9.54
C TYR A 724 -0.56 -0.37 -8.68
N ASP A 725 -1.03 0.87 -8.92
CA ASP A 725 -2.17 1.46 -8.23
C ASP A 725 -3.51 0.88 -8.70
N THR A 726 -3.64 0.52 -9.99
CA THR A 726 -4.86 -0.06 -10.57
C THR A 726 -5.00 -1.55 -10.23
N ALA A 727 -3.90 -2.25 -10.11
CA ALA A 727 -3.89 -3.68 -9.84
C ALA A 727 -4.29 -4.03 -8.40
N LYS A 728 -4.12 -3.11 -7.45
CA LYS A 728 -4.68 -3.22 -6.09
C LYS A 728 -6.19 -3.03 -6.04
N GLN A 729 -6.77 -2.36 -7.04
CA GLN A 729 -8.20 -2.08 -7.11
C GLN A 729 -9.06 -3.33 -7.34
N SER A 730 -8.49 -4.39 -7.88
CA SER A 730 -9.24 -5.62 -8.20
C SER A 730 -9.34 -6.64 -7.07
N GLY A 731 -8.90 -6.30 -5.84
CA GLY A 731 -8.82 -7.26 -4.73
C GLY A 731 -7.85 -8.42 -5.00
N SER A 732 -7.16 -8.38 -6.14
CA SER A 732 -6.07 -9.30 -6.45
C SER A 732 -4.88 -8.87 -5.61
N PHE A 733 -4.38 -9.76 -4.79
CA PHE A 733 -3.10 -9.61 -4.13
C PHE A 733 -2.00 -9.52 -5.19
N ILE A 734 -1.71 -8.33 -5.69
CA ILE A 734 -0.50 -8.10 -6.45
C ILE A 734 0.60 -7.81 -5.46
N GLU A 735 1.24 -8.85 -5.10
CA GLU A 735 2.20 -8.87 -4.02
C GLU A 735 3.54 -8.32 -4.44
N GLN A 736 3.83 -8.30 -5.73
CA GLN A 736 5.13 -7.87 -6.21
C GLN A 736 5.02 -6.94 -7.41
N LYS A 737 5.76 -5.84 -7.33
CA LYS A 737 5.93 -4.90 -8.43
C LYS A 737 6.55 -5.62 -9.62
N VAL A 738 5.84 -5.72 -10.73
CA VAL A 738 6.37 -6.23 -11.99
C VAL A 738 6.99 -5.09 -12.80
N SER A 739 8.05 -5.38 -13.51
CA SER A 739 8.76 -4.44 -14.37
C SER A 739 9.13 -5.12 -15.68
N ASN A 740 9.21 -4.35 -16.77
CA ASN A 740 9.77 -4.88 -18.00
C ASN A 740 11.30 -4.90 -17.89
N ILE A 741 11.86 -6.09 -17.85
CA ILE A 741 13.30 -6.33 -17.74
C ILE A 741 13.83 -6.78 -19.09
N ALA A 742 14.91 -6.14 -19.56
CA ALA A 742 15.60 -6.53 -20.78
C ALA A 742 16.57 -7.68 -20.50
N PHE A 743 16.46 -8.75 -21.30
CA PHE A 743 17.27 -9.95 -21.21
C PHE A 743 18.19 -10.16 -22.44
N GLU A 744 18.47 -9.10 -23.18
CA GLU A 744 19.34 -9.19 -24.36
C GLU A 744 20.71 -9.78 -24.07
N LYS A 745 21.24 -9.56 -22.85
CA LYS A 745 22.54 -10.07 -22.39
C LYS A 745 22.57 -11.58 -22.15
N PHE A 746 21.44 -12.22 -21.93
CA PHE A 746 21.33 -13.66 -21.63
C PHE A 746 20.84 -14.42 -22.86
N ASP A 747 21.75 -15.02 -23.60
CA ASP A 747 21.43 -15.77 -24.84
C ASP A 747 20.56 -17.01 -24.62
N PHE A 748 20.58 -17.60 -23.42
CA PHE A 748 19.70 -18.71 -23.02
C PHE A 748 18.24 -18.26 -22.74
N PHE A 749 17.99 -17.00 -22.48
CA PHE A 749 16.63 -16.50 -22.28
C PHE A 749 15.98 -16.22 -23.65
N VAL A 750 14.84 -16.84 -23.93
CA VAL A 750 14.30 -16.87 -25.32
C VAL A 750 13.70 -15.55 -25.81
N TYR A 751 13.25 -14.68 -24.88
CA TYR A 751 12.68 -13.36 -25.20
C TYR A 751 13.69 -12.23 -25.04
N GLN A 752 13.49 -11.13 -25.78
CA GLN A 752 14.33 -9.91 -25.63
C GLN A 752 14.10 -9.22 -24.28
N SER A 753 12.87 -9.27 -23.78
CA SER A 753 12.48 -8.74 -22.47
C SER A 753 11.33 -9.56 -21.89
N ALA A 754 11.07 -9.40 -20.61
CA ALA A 754 9.89 -9.99 -19.97
C ALA A 754 9.36 -9.05 -18.88
N VAL A 755 8.04 -9.09 -18.67
CA VAL A 755 7.39 -8.41 -17.55
C VAL A 755 7.35 -9.36 -16.37
N ILE A 756 8.26 -9.15 -15.43
CA ILE A 756 8.51 -10.05 -14.31
C ILE A 756 8.65 -9.29 -12.99
N ASN A 757 8.47 -10.01 -11.89
CA ASN A 757 8.71 -9.56 -10.54
C ASN A 757 10.17 -9.85 -10.11
N ARG A 758 10.54 -9.42 -8.90
CA ARG A 758 11.91 -9.56 -8.41
C ARG A 758 12.32 -11.02 -8.14
N ASN A 759 11.39 -11.87 -7.67
CA ASN A 759 11.70 -13.28 -7.45
C ASN A 759 11.97 -14.00 -8.77
N GLU A 760 11.21 -13.66 -9.79
CA GLU A 760 11.42 -14.16 -11.16
C GLU A 760 12.75 -13.66 -11.73
N GLU A 761 13.13 -12.40 -11.50
CA GLU A 761 14.43 -11.85 -11.90
C GLU A 761 15.58 -12.57 -11.21
N ASN A 762 15.47 -12.81 -9.89
CA ASN A 762 16.47 -13.54 -9.12
C ASN A 762 16.66 -14.99 -9.61
N LEU A 763 15.58 -15.66 -10.01
CA LEU A 763 15.64 -16.98 -10.61
C LEU A 763 16.43 -16.98 -11.92
N VAL A 764 16.17 -16.00 -12.80
CA VAL A 764 16.91 -15.88 -14.07
C VAL A 764 18.39 -15.62 -13.84
N ASP A 765 18.72 -14.74 -12.88
CA ASP A 765 20.11 -14.47 -12.50
C ASP A 765 20.80 -15.71 -11.86
N ALA A 766 20.07 -16.49 -11.07
CA ALA A 766 20.59 -17.73 -10.48
C ALA A 766 20.90 -18.78 -11.56
N ILE A 767 20.01 -18.95 -12.54
CA ILE A 767 20.26 -19.85 -13.68
C ILE A 767 21.43 -19.34 -14.53
N ALA A 768 21.55 -18.02 -14.74
CA ALA A 768 22.66 -17.42 -15.48
C ALA A 768 24.03 -17.71 -14.85
N ASN A 769 24.12 -17.81 -13.54
CA ASN A 769 25.37 -18.13 -12.83
C ASN A 769 25.85 -19.57 -13.08
N HIS A 770 24.98 -20.45 -13.51
CA HIS A 770 25.25 -21.89 -13.74
C HIS A 770 25.07 -22.31 -15.21
N ILE A 771 24.90 -21.35 -16.11
CA ILE A 771 24.59 -21.62 -17.51
C ILE A 771 25.69 -22.41 -18.21
N ASP A 772 26.97 -22.15 -17.88
CA ASP A 772 28.10 -22.81 -18.51
C ASP A 772 28.16 -24.30 -18.11
N GLU A 773 27.85 -24.64 -16.85
CA GLU A 773 27.79 -26.01 -16.38
C GLU A 773 26.65 -26.80 -17.06
N LEU A 774 25.49 -26.15 -17.23
CA LEU A 774 24.35 -26.76 -17.94
C LEU A 774 24.69 -26.99 -19.42
N ARG A 775 25.35 -26.06 -20.06
CA ARG A 775 25.76 -26.16 -21.49
C ARG A 775 26.84 -27.22 -21.72
N GLU A 776 27.73 -27.41 -20.77
CA GLU A 776 28.77 -28.45 -20.88
C GLU A 776 28.10 -29.82 -21.00
N LYS A 777 26.99 -30.05 -20.29
CA LYS A 777 26.24 -31.31 -20.30
C LYS A 777 25.25 -31.44 -21.45
N TYR A 778 24.49 -30.37 -21.76
CA TYR A 778 23.34 -30.44 -22.68
C TYR A 778 23.60 -29.81 -24.04
N GLY A 779 24.49 -28.83 -24.15
CA GLY A 779 24.67 -28.04 -25.39
C GLY A 779 23.59 -26.96 -25.54
N ASP A 780 22.34 -27.36 -25.78
CA ASP A 780 21.20 -26.43 -25.90
C ASP A 780 20.51 -26.22 -24.55
N VAL A 781 20.51 -24.98 -24.08
CA VAL A 781 19.87 -24.57 -22.81
C VAL A 781 19.04 -23.31 -23.06
N PHE A 782 17.72 -23.42 -22.84
CA PHE A 782 16.79 -22.30 -23.04
C PHE A 782 15.84 -22.13 -21.87
N LEU A 783 15.73 -20.91 -21.36
CA LEU A 783 14.75 -20.51 -20.34
C LEU A 783 13.62 -19.71 -20.98
N ILE A 784 12.40 -20.22 -20.84
CA ILE A 784 11.18 -19.64 -21.41
C ILE A 784 10.35 -19.07 -20.26
N ARG A 785 10.02 -17.78 -20.32
CA ARG A 785 8.98 -17.18 -19.46
C ARG A 785 7.63 -17.39 -20.12
N MET A 786 6.78 -18.18 -19.49
CA MET A 786 5.42 -18.42 -19.96
C MET A 786 4.52 -17.26 -19.55
N ASP A 787 3.61 -16.85 -20.41
CA ASP A 787 2.68 -15.75 -20.15
C ASP A 787 1.30 -16.06 -20.72
N GLU A 788 0.26 -15.80 -19.94
CA GLU A 788 -1.13 -15.99 -20.34
C GLU A 788 -1.57 -15.14 -21.54
N ASN A 789 -0.80 -14.08 -21.87
CA ASN A 789 -1.07 -13.26 -23.06
C ASN A 789 -0.49 -13.85 -24.35
N MET A 790 0.37 -14.87 -24.26
CA MET A 790 0.71 -15.68 -25.42
C MET A 790 -0.57 -16.33 -25.95
N LEU A 791 -0.80 -16.26 -27.23
CA LEU A 791 -1.95 -16.91 -27.86
C LEU A 791 -3.34 -16.48 -27.36
N LYS A 792 -3.43 -15.35 -26.61
CA LYS A 792 -4.69 -14.83 -26.09
C LYS A 792 -5.73 -14.66 -27.21
N GLY A 793 -6.92 -15.20 -26.98
CA GLY A 793 -7.99 -15.21 -27.98
C GLY A 793 -7.95 -16.40 -28.98
N THR A 794 -7.09 -17.39 -28.72
CA THR A 794 -7.04 -18.64 -29.46
C THR A 794 -7.38 -19.83 -28.56
N ASP A 795 -7.82 -20.95 -29.15
CA ASP A 795 -8.08 -22.21 -28.42
C ASP A 795 -6.79 -22.87 -27.89
N LYS A 796 -5.64 -22.37 -28.33
CA LYS A 796 -4.32 -22.90 -27.97
C LYS A 796 -3.90 -22.54 -26.53
N VAL A 797 -4.49 -21.50 -25.91
CA VAL A 797 -4.14 -21.03 -24.56
C VAL A 797 -4.31 -22.11 -23.50
N GLU A 798 -5.41 -22.85 -23.55
CA GLU A 798 -5.71 -23.89 -22.57
C GLU A 798 -4.77 -25.10 -22.67
N ARG A 799 -4.13 -25.30 -23.83
CA ARG A 799 -3.19 -26.42 -24.06
C ARG A 799 -1.84 -26.23 -23.37
N LEU A 800 -1.49 -24.97 -23.01
CA LEU A 800 -0.25 -24.64 -22.29
C LEU A 800 -0.48 -24.52 -20.77
N LYS A 801 -1.27 -25.45 -20.22
CA LYS A 801 -1.52 -25.56 -18.78
C LYS A 801 -1.24 -26.97 -18.29
N LEU A 802 -0.67 -27.07 -17.09
CA LEU A 802 -0.63 -28.32 -16.34
C LEU A 802 -1.93 -28.47 -15.58
N HIS A 803 -2.60 -29.58 -15.73
CA HIS A 803 -3.84 -29.92 -15.06
C HIS A 803 -3.60 -31.02 -14.03
N GLN A 804 -4.17 -30.85 -12.84
CA GLN A 804 -4.07 -31.84 -11.78
C GLN A 804 -4.76 -33.14 -12.22
N PHE A 805 -4.06 -34.25 -12.10
CA PHE A 805 -4.53 -35.59 -12.46
C PHE A 805 -4.41 -36.61 -11.30
N GLU A 806 -3.67 -36.27 -10.26
CA GLU A 806 -3.55 -37.09 -9.08
C GLU A 806 -4.83 -37.01 -8.22
N GLU A 807 -5.33 -38.11 -7.76
CA GLU A 807 -6.37 -38.17 -6.75
C GLU A 807 -5.78 -37.90 -5.36
N ASN A 808 -5.62 -36.63 -5.04
CA ASN A 808 -5.29 -36.22 -3.67
C ASN A 808 -6.57 -36.25 -2.81
N PRO A 809 -6.69 -37.14 -1.83
CA PRO A 809 -7.89 -37.28 -1.02
C PRO A 809 -8.16 -36.05 -0.13
N ARG A 810 -7.22 -35.08 -0.04
CA ARG A 810 -7.37 -33.88 0.79
C ARG A 810 -7.82 -32.64 0.04
N GLU A 811 -7.50 -32.52 -1.26
CA GLU A 811 -7.86 -31.35 -2.08
C GLU A 811 -8.14 -31.77 -3.54
N ILE A 812 -9.38 -32.11 -3.85
CA ILE A 812 -9.79 -32.40 -5.23
C ILE A 812 -10.05 -31.06 -5.95
N ASN A 813 -9.00 -30.42 -6.40
CA ASN A 813 -9.06 -29.19 -7.17
C ASN A 813 -8.61 -29.39 -8.61
N PHE A 814 -9.25 -30.13 -9.45
CA PHE A 814 -8.87 -30.38 -10.85
C PHE A 814 -8.54 -29.09 -11.67
N SER A 815 -7.79 -28.20 -11.04
CA SER A 815 -7.42 -26.90 -11.61
C SER A 815 -6.23 -27.05 -12.54
N GLY A 816 -6.24 -26.27 -13.62
CA GLY A 816 -5.08 -26.10 -14.48
C GLY A 816 -4.32 -24.82 -14.10
N PHE A 817 -2.99 -24.84 -14.20
CA PHE A 817 -2.16 -23.64 -14.09
C PHE A 817 -1.08 -23.65 -15.17
N GLN A 818 -0.64 -22.48 -15.56
CA GLN A 818 0.51 -22.28 -16.42
C GLN A 818 1.72 -21.98 -15.53
N PRO A 819 2.74 -22.87 -15.46
CA PRO A 819 3.97 -22.57 -14.76
C PRO A 819 4.64 -21.32 -15.33
N ASP A 820 5.23 -20.51 -14.47
CA ASP A 820 5.83 -19.24 -14.87
C ASP A 820 7.03 -19.41 -15.80
N PHE A 821 7.83 -20.46 -15.58
CA PHE A 821 9.00 -20.74 -16.41
C PHE A 821 9.10 -22.20 -16.82
N ILE A 822 9.69 -22.39 -18.00
CA ILE A 822 10.14 -23.69 -18.50
C ILE A 822 11.62 -23.58 -18.81
N LEU A 823 12.43 -24.47 -18.22
CA LEU A 823 13.81 -24.67 -18.60
C LEU A 823 13.90 -25.90 -19.53
N LEU A 824 14.37 -25.67 -20.76
CA LEU A 824 14.62 -26.71 -21.75
C LEU A 824 16.11 -27.00 -21.81
N LEU A 825 16.44 -28.26 -21.66
CA LEU A 825 17.80 -28.80 -21.74
C LEU A 825 17.80 -29.94 -22.76
N GLN A 826 18.57 -29.79 -23.84
CA GLN A 826 18.60 -30.78 -24.91
C GLN A 826 20.03 -31.12 -25.31
N ASN A 827 20.30 -32.40 -25.51
CA ASN A 827 21.51 -32.93 -26.16
C ASN A 827 21.12 -33.92 -27.28
N GLU A 828 22.09 -34.76 -27.76
CA GLU A 828 21.82 -35.75 -28.77
C GLU A 828 20.99 -36.94 -28.26
N ASP A 829 21.05 -37.23 -26.93
CA ASP A 829 20.48 -38.42 -26.35
C ASP A 829 19.07 -38.18 -25.77
N TYR A 830 18.75 -36.99 -25.22
CA TYR A 830 17.46 -36.74 -24.61
C TYR A 830 17.07 -35.26 -24.51
N TYR A 831 15.77 -35.06 -24.28
CA TYR A 831 15.12 -33.77 -24.13
C TYR A 831 14.53 -33.66 -22.71
N LEU A 832 15.07 -32.75 -21.89
CA LEU A 832 14.61 -32.52 -20.52
C LEU A 832 13.85 -31.18 -20.43
N GLN A 833 12.59 -31.25 -20.04
CA GLN A 833 11.74 -30.10 -19.76
C GLN A 833 11.49 -29.97 -18.27
N ILE A 834 11.85 -28.83 -17.67
CA ILE A 834 11.68 -28.55 -16.24
C ILE A 834 10.73 -27.39 -16.05
N PHE A 835 9.65 -27.63 -15.32
CA PHE A 835 8.70 -26.59 -14.90
C PHE A 835 9.17 -25.92 -13.63
N ILE A 836 9.15 -24.58 -13.60
CA ILE A 836 9.62 -23.77 -12.48
C ILE A 836 8.58 -22.71 -12.16
N GLU A 837 8.16 -22.62 -10.88
CA GLU A 837 7.16 -21.66 -10.39
C GLU A 837 7.77 -20.82 -9.26
N PRO A 838 8.20 -19.58 -9.53
CA PRO A 838 8.58 -18.66 -8.47
C PRO A 838 7.34 -18.18 -7.70
N LYS A 839 7.37 -18.27 -6.36
CA LYS A 839 6.21 -17.96 -5.52
C LYS A 839 6.56 -17.04 -4.36
N GLY A 840 5.73 -16.05 -4.08
CA GLY A 840 5.83 -15.24 -2.86
C GLY A 840 5.43 -16.05 -1.62
N GLU A 841 6.11 -15.83 -0.50
CA GLU A 841 5.92 -16.56 0.77
C GLU A 841 4.46 -16.67 1.22
N GLN A 842 3.68 -15.61 1.02
CA GLN A 842 2.28 -15.52 1.44
C GLN A 842 1.32 -16.37 0.59
N LEU A 843 1.76 -16.88 -0.55
CA LEU A 843 0.93 -17.68 -1.48
C LEU A 843 1.26 -19.17 -1.44
N VAL A 844 2.31 -19.56 -0.75
CA VAL A 844 2.79 -20.95 -0.69
C VAL A 844 1.69 -21.88 -0.20
N GLU A 845 1.05 -21.55 0.91
CA GLU A 845 -0.03 -22.39 1.47
C GLU A 845 -1.25 -22.48 0.54
N LYS A 846 -1.64 -21.37 -0.07
CA LYS A 846 -2.80 -21.30 -0.96
C LYS A 846 -2.60 -22.10 -2.25
N ASP A 847 -1.40 -22.09 -2.77
CA ASP A 847 -1.04 -22.72 -4.06
C ASP A 847 -0.28 -24.03 -3.88
N LYS A 848 -0.26 -24.59 -2.67
CA LYS A 848 0.48 -25.81 -2.32
C LYS A 848 0.21 -26.99 -3.25
N TRP A 849 -1.03 -27.12 -3.74
CA TRP A 849 -1.40 -28.15 -4.69
C TRP A 849 -0.59 -28.10 -6.00
N LYS A 850 -0.13 -26.91 -6.44
CA LYS A 850 0.72 -26.77 -7.62
C LYS A 850 2.11 -27.35 -7.37
N GLU A 851 2.67 -27.08 -6.18
CA GLU A 851 3.96 -27.64 -5.77
C GLU A 851 3.88 -29.16 -5.63
N GLU A 852 2.78 -29.66 -5.07
CA GLU A 852 2.51 -31.10 -4.96
C GLU A 852 2.41 -31.75 -6.34
N LEU A 853 1.71 -31.12 -7.30
CA LEU A 853 1.65 -31.62 -8.69
C LEU A 853 3.04 -31.63 -9.36
N LEU A 854 3.82 -30.53 -9.20
CA LEU A 854 5.19 -30.49 -9.75
C LEU A 854 6.10 -31.55 -9.14
N SER A 855 5.98 -31.79 -7.83
CA SER A 855 6.72 -32.87 -7.15
C SER A 855 6.28 -34.25 -7.62
N TYR A 856 4.97 -34.45 -7.79
CA TYR A 856 4.41 -35.69 -8.29
C TYR A 856 4.95 -36.05 -9.70
N ILE A 857 4.94 -35.08 -10.62
CA ILE A 857 5.51 -35.25 -11.96
C ILE A 857 6.99 -35.66 -11.90
N THR A 858 7.74 -35.11 -10.94
CA THR A 858 9.17 -35.44 -10.78
C THR A 858 9.40 -36.82 -10.21
N GLU A 859 8.58 -37.24 -9.24
CA GLU A 859 8.73 -38.50 -8.50
C GLU A 859 8.17 -39.72 -9.27
N HIS A 860 7.13 -39.50 -10.13
CA HIS A 860 6.40 -40.54 -10.83
C HIS A 860 6.57 -40.44 -12.35
N GLN A 861 7.81 -40.23 -12.79
CA GLN A 861 8.15 -40.13 -14.20
C GLN A 861 7.74 -41.38 -15.00
N GLU A 862 7.76 -42.52 -14.39
CA GLU A 862 7.43 -43.82 -15.01
C GLU A 862 5.93 -43.99 -15.28
N ASP A 863 5.09 -43.23 -14.58
CA ASP A 863 3.62 -43.23 -14.74
C ASP A 863 3.16 -42.29 -15.86
N LEU A 864 4.06 -41.45 -16.39
CA LEU A 864 3.69 -40.49 -17.43
C LEU A 864 3.67 -41.17 -18.82
N ILE A 865 2.62 -40.90 -19.58
CA ILE A 865 2.42 -41.46 -20.91
C ILE A 865 2.65 -40.35 -21.93
N PHE A 866 3.52 -40.57 -22.90
CA PHE A 866 3.76 -39.63 -23.99
C PHE A 866 3.08 -40.12 -25.24
N GLU A 867 2.38 -39.23 -25.96
CA GLU A 867 1.65 -39.58 -27.19
C GLU A 867 2.60 -39.86 -28.36
N ASP A 868 3.73 -39.18 -28.39
CA ASP A 868 4.79 -39.45 -29.36
C ASP A 868 5.66 -40.63 -28.88
N GLU A 869 5.95 -41.61 -29.77
CA GLU A 869 6.95 -42.67 -29.52
C GLU A 869 8.38 -42.07 -29.48
N VAL A 870 8.62 -41.16 -28.53
CA VAL A 870 9.95 -40.54 -28.30
C VAL A 870 10.48 -41.07 -27.00
N ASP A 871 11.39 -42.04 -27.08
CA ASP A 871 11.97 -42.73 -25.93
C ASP A 871 12.79 -41.83 -24.99
N ASP A 872 13.03 -40.55 -25.35
CA ASP A 872 14.05 -39.71 -24.74
C ASP A 872 13.49 -38.39 -24.11
N VAL A 873 12.17 -38.28 -23.85
CA VAL A 873 11.57 -37.11 -23.22
C VAL A 873 11.46 -37.30 -21.71
N ILE A 874 12.03 -36.36 -20.96
CA ILE A 874 11.93 -36.32 -19.50
C ILE A 874 11.26 -35.00 -19.09
N ILE A 875 10.24 -35.10 -18.23
CA ILE A 875 9.55 -33.94 -17.69
C ILE A 875 9.71 -33.93 -16.19
N LYS A 876 10.13 -32.80 -15.65
CA LYS A 876 10.30 -32.59 -14.19
C LYS A 876 9.63 -31.30 -13.75
N GLY A 877 9.27 -31.22 -12.48
CA GLY A 877 8.84 -30.00 -11.82
C GLY A 877 9.70 -29.71 -10.59
N LEU A 878 9.98 -28.45 -10.34
CA LEU A 878 10.71 -28.02 -9.15
C LEU A 878 9.75 -27.56 -8.07
N LYS A 879 10.17 -27.67 -6.82
CA LYS A 879 9.54 -26.99 -5.69
C LYS A 879 9.53 -25.49 -5.92
N PHE A 880 8.63 -24.78 -5.27
CA PHE A 880 8.50 -23.34 -5.43
C PHE A 880 9.82 -22.62 -5.14
N TYR A 881 10.19 -21.73 -6.07
CA TYR A 881 11.34 -20.85 -5.90
C TYR A 881 10.90 -19.57 -5.17
N ASN A 882 11.42 -19.37 -3.98
CA ASN A 882 11.20 -18.13 -3.21
C ASN A 882 12.46 -17.79 -2.38
N LYS A 883 12.40 -16.69 -1.63
CA LYS A 883 13.54 -16.22 -0.83
C LYS A 883 14.02 -17.25 0.22
N GLU A 884 13.10 -17.99 0.83
CA GLU A 884 13.42 -18.99 1.88
C GLU A 884 13.89 -20.32 1.29
N ASN A 885 13.31 -20.73 0.15
CA ASN A 885 13.56 -22.05 -0.46
C ASN A 885 14.48 -22.00 -1.68
N SER A 886 15.04 -20.84 -2.03
CA SER A 886 15.86 -20.67 -3.23
C SER A 886 17.02 -21.66 -3.31
N GLU A 887 17.75 -21.86 -2.21
CA GLU A 887 18.85 -22.81 -2.13
C GLU A 887 18.37 -24.25 -2.32
N GLN A 888 17.26 -24.63 -1.69
CA GLN A 888 16.68 -25.96 -1.82
C GLN A 888 16.23 -26.26 -3.25
N THR A 889 15.56 -25.29 -3.90
CA THR A 889 15.07 -25.41 -5.28
C THR A 889 16.23 -25.52 -6.27
N LEU A 890 17.29 -24.72 -6.07
CA LEU A 890 18.49 -24.80 -6.91
C LEU A 890 19.26 -26.09 -6.70
N ASN A 891 19.33 -26.60 -5.48
CA ASN A 891 19.93 -27.92 -5.20
C ASN A 891 19.12 -29.04 -5.87
N GLN A 892 17.79 -28.97 -5.85
CA GLN A 892 16.93 -29.88 -6.59
C GLN A 892 17.18 -29.80 -8.11
N LEU A 893 17.32 -28.58 -8.65
CA LEU A 893 17.66 -28.38 -10.06
C LEU A 893 19.03 -29.01 -10.38
N ALA A 894 20.03 -28.79 -9.54
CA ALA A 894 21.35 -29.41 -9.70
C ALA A 894 21.30 -30.95 -9.67
N GLN A 895 20.52 -31.52 -8.77
CA GLN A 895 20.31 -32.95 -8.68
C GLN A 895 19.63 -33.53 -9.93
N ILE A 896 18.62 -32.85 -10.44
CA ILE A 896 17.88 -33.27 -11.64
C ILE A 896 18.73 -33.07 -12.91
N ALA A 897 19.29 -31.86 -13.10
CA ALA A 897 19.98 -31.52 -14.33
C ALA A 897 21.42 -32.02 -14.40
N LEU A 898 22.15 -31.98 -13.28
CA LEU A 898 23.58 -32.32 -13.23
C LEU A 898 23.93 -33.59 -12.44
N GLU A 899 22.91 -34.29 -11.91
CA GLU A 899 23.09 -35.52 -11.11
C GLU A 899 24.02 -35.31 -9.91
N ARG A 900 23.92 -34.13 -9.26
CA ARG A 900 24.71 -33.79 -8.09
C ARG A 900 23.90 -32.99 -7.10
N PRO A 901 24.24 -33.04 -5.79
CA PRO A 901 23.39 -32.42 -4.74
C PRO A 901 23.34 -30.89 -4.76
N GLN A 902 24.24 -30.24 -5.47
CA GLN A 902 24.29 -28.76 -5.57
C GLN A 902 25.10 -28.33 -6.79
N PHE A 903 24.83 -27.10 -7.29
CA PHE A 903 25.69 -26.45 -8.26
C PHE A 903 27.07 -26.17 -7.66
N GLY A 904 28.15 -26.30 -8.45
CA GLY A 904 29.52 -26.06 -7.99
C GLY A 904 29.75 -24.62 -7.59
N GLY A 905 30.51 -24.44 -6.49
CA GLY A 905 30.88 -23.15 -5.95
C GLY A 905 29.84 -22.58 -4.96
N ASN A 906 30.31 -21.77 -4.00
CA ASN A 906 29.45 -21.12 -3.01
C ASN A 906 28.40 -20.28 -3.72
N ILE A 907 27.16 -20.77 -3.77
CA ILE A 907 26.01 -19.97 -4.19
C ILE A 907 25.76 -18.97 -3.03
N ARG A 908 26.56 -17.93 -2.96
CA ARG A 908 26.10 -16.70 -2.31
C ARG A 908 25.10 -16.06 -3.27
N LEU A 909 23.86 -16.54 -3.23
CA LEU A 909 22.72 -15.74 -3.67
C LEU A 909 22.87 -14.42 -2.94
N ASN A 910 23.19 -13.35 -3.65
CA ASN A 910 23.01 -12.01 -3.12
C ASN A 910 21.51 -11.78 -2.97
N LEU A 911 20.95 -12.41 -1.92
CA LEU A 911 19.58 -12.25 -1.45
C LEU A 911 19.45 -10.89 -0.73
N PHE A 912 19.74 -9.79 -1.48
CA PHE A 912 19.54 -8.44 -0.95
C PHE A 912 18.85 -7.55 -1.98
#